data_9324b7d59befd1047befebabf30cb59e
#
_entry.id   9324b7d59befd1047befebabf30cb59e
#
_cell.length_a   1.000
_cell.length_b   1.000
_cell.length_c   1.000
_cell.angle_alpha   90.00
_cell.angle_beta   90.00
_cell.angle_gamma   90.00
#
_symmetry.space_group_name_H-M   'P 1'
#
loop_
_entity.id
_entity.type
_entity.pdbx_description
1 polymer ?
#
loop_
_entity_poly.entity_id
_entity_poly.type
_entity_poly.pdbx_seq_one_letter_code
_entity_poly.pdbx_strand_id
1 'polypeptide(L)'
;MLIAGIFAVSAFLVWAATIKIPDFSLFETRKISQSTKIYDRTGVILLYDVHRDVRRTVVPFDEISPYIKNATIAIEDEEFYQHKGIKPDAILRAMWVNLWSGGFSQGGSTITQQVIKNALLSQEKTITRKVKEWVLAIKLERTMEKDDILGLYLNEVPYGGSIYGIEEASMSFFGHHASELSLAEAAYLASLPQSPTRLSPYGNNIELLENRKNLVLKRMREFNAITDEEYENAITEKVKFVPPSEKGIRAPHFVMFIKEQLASTYGEDVVNEGGLRVTTTLDMTMQDKAEKIVEKYAAQNEKTFNAKNASLVATDPKTGQILVMVGSRDYFDIANEGNFNIALAKRQPGSAFKPFVYGAAFEKGYTPDAVVFDVPTQFSTRCDTFGNPLYGLDKSVCYMPVNYDGQYHGPISLRNALAQSINIPAVKMLYLVGLDHAIEFAERVGITSLQNKERYGLTLVLGGGEVSLLDMTSAYGVFANDGKRNPYTGILKVEDSSGNVISEYTQKETKVMDPEIARKISDVLSDNVARTPAFGAQSYLNFPNHQVAVKTGTTNDYRDAWILGYTPSLVVGAWAGNNDNTPMEKKVAGFIIAPLWNAFFSEILPSLPAENFPDPQPTQKNIKPALRGVWYGGEIYTIDKISRKRATEFTPSDLVEERVVPNPHEILYWVNKNDPTGPPPANPYNDPQFLLWETPAQQWISSHGLPAKASANIPAEFDDIHRPELAPSVSILEPNATTTYASSEKLFVDTAVISAFMIEHVDFFVNGVFLGSARSTPYTFAFMPDALSGIQTINELRVVAYDVAGNRSEGIVLFTLSDI
;
A
#
# COMPACT_ATOMS: atom_id res chain seq x y z
N MET A 1 22.57 -33.16 -49.38
CA MET A 1 22.43 -31.89 -48.70
C MET A 1 22.67 -30.67 -49.60
N LEU A 2 23.72 -30.63 -50.43
CA LEU A 2 24.03 -29.47 -51.27
C LEU A 2 22.94 -29.16 -52.32
N ILE A 3 22.37 -30.17 -53.00
CA ILE A 3 21.27 -29.98 -53.96
C ILE A 3 19.98 -29.48 -53.33
N ALA A 4 19.63 -29.96 -52.13
CA ALA A 4 18.48 -29.47 -51.36
C ALA A 4 18.66 -28.02 -50.92
N GLY A 5 19.89 -27.62 -50.53
CA GLY A 5 20.24 -26.26 -50.22
C GLY A 5 20.12 -25.31 -51.42
N ILE A 6 20.62 -25.74 -52.62
CA ILE A 6 20.49 -24.95 -53.86
C ILE A 6 19.01 -24.78 -54.24
N PHE A 7 18.21 -25.82 -54.11
CA PHE A 7 16.77 -25.75 -54.41
C PHE A 7 16.02 -24.83 -53.47
N ALA A 8 16.34 -24.88 -52.15
CA ALA A 8 15.76 -23.99 -51.14
C ALA A 8 16.14 -22.51 -51.39
N VAL A 9 17.42 -22.25 -51.72
CA VAL A 9 17.90 -20.90 -52.08
C VAL A 9 17.21 -20.39 -53.35
N SER A 10 17.10 -21.27 -54.39
CA SER A 10 16.43 -20.90 -55.63
C SER A 10 14.94 -20.61 -55.44
N ALA A 11 14.25 -21.45 -54.67
CA ALA A 11 12.84 -21.22 -54.29
C ALA A 11 12.66 -19.90 -53.48
N PHE A 12 13.58 -19.62 -52.56
CA PHE A 12 13.60 -18.35 -51.81
C PHE A 12 13.82 -17.15 -52.74
N LEU A 13 14.76 -17.23 -53.69
CA LEU A 13 15.02 -16.14 -54.65
C LEU A 13 13.83 -15.89 -55.59
N VAL A 14 13.17 -16.94 -56.03
CA VAL A 14 11.93 -16.83 -56.83
C VAL A 14 10.83 -16.18 -56.02
N TRP A 15 10.60 -16.63 -54.77
CA TRP A 15 9.64 -16.05 -53.88
C TRP A 15 9.97 -14.56 -53.55
N ALA A 16 11.21 -14.24 -53.22
CA ALA A 16 11.68 -12.88 -53.02
C ALA A 16 11.47 -11.98 -54.26
N ALA A 17 11.63 -12.53 -55.48
CA ALA A 17 11.38 -11.81 -56.73
C ALA A 17 9.89 -11.44 -56.91
N THR A 18 8.95 -12.27 -56.40
CA THR A 18 7.50 -12.02 -56.54
C THR A 18 6.99 -10.93 -55.59
N ILE A 19 7.75 -10.57 -54.50
CA ILE A 19 7.37 -9.51 -53.58
C ILE A 19 7.49 -8.15 -54.33
N LYS A 20 6.39 -7.49 -54.62
CA LYS A 20 6.39 -6.18 -55.24
C LYS A 20 6.67 -5.09 -54.19
N ILE A 21 7.41 -4.03 -54.57
CA ILE A 21 7.52 -2.81 -53.81
C ILE A 21 6.17 -2.11 -53.93
N PRO A 22 5.48 -1.78 -52.80
CA PRO A 22 4.26 -1.02 -52.87
C PRO A 22 4.52 0.40 -53.36
N ASP A 23 3.50 1.02 -53.92
CA ASP A 23 3.55 2.41 -54.36
C ASP A 23 3.56 3.37 -53.14
N PHE A 24 4.65 4.09 -52.99
CA PHE A 24 4.83 5.03 -51.88
C PHE A 24 3.98 6.28 -52.01
N SER A 25 3.43 6.62 -53.19
CA SER A 25 2.50 7.73 -53.38
C SER A 25 1.17 7.54 -52.65
N LEU A 26 0.86 6.31 -52.21
CA LEU A 26 -0.34 5.99 -51.43
C LEU A 26 -0.22 6.31 -49.96
N PHE A 27 0.95 6.79 -49.46
CA PHE A 27 1.14 7.14 -48.07
C PHE A 27 0.26 8.30 -47.59
N GLU A 28 0.03 9.28 -48.48
CA GLU A 28 -0.84 10.42 -48.13
C GLU A 28 -2.31 10.04 -47.95
N THR A 29 -2.73 8.87 -48.45
CA THR A 29 -4.13 8.42 -48.40
C THR A 29 -4.35 7.26 -47.41
N ARG A 30 -3.32 6.79 -46.74
CA ARG A 30 -3.43 5.65 -45.83
C ARG A 30 -4.32 5.98 -44.62
N LYS A 31 -5.55 5.45 -44.59
CA LYS A 31 -6.37 5.42 -43.39
C LYS A 31 -5.64 4.61 -42.34
N ILE A 32 -5.18 5.25 -41.27
CA ILE A 32 -4.77 4.56 -40.06
C ILE A 32 -5.99 3.79 -39.56
N SER A 33 -5.92 2.47 -39.65
CA SER A 33 -7.12 1.66 -39.75
C SER A 33 -7.91 1.56 -38.47
N GLN A 34 -7.30 1.72 -37.28
CA GLN A 34 -8.03 1.71 -36.00
C GLN A 34 -7.19 2.24 -34.85
N SER A 35 -7.70 3.22 -34.12
CA SER A 35 -7.04 3.74 -32.94
C SER A 35 -7.37 2.93 -31.69
N THR A 36 -6.41 2.78 -30.81
CA THR A 36 -6.67 2.26 -29.46
C THR A 36 -7.51 3.26 -28.67
N LYS A 37 -8.57 2.76 -28.06
CA LYS A 37 -9.51 3.54 -27.24
C LYS A 37 -9.50 3.03 -25.81
N ILE A 38 -9.31 3.97 -24.87
CA ILE A 38 -9.27 3.70 -23.43
C ILE A 38 -10.56 4.22 -22.82
N TYR A 39 -11.30 3.35 -22.15
CA TYR A 39 -12.58 3.65 -21.52
C TYR A 39 -12.50 3.53 -19.99
N ASP A 40 -13.42 4.18 -19.32
CA ASP A 40 -13.66 4.01 -17.88
C ASP A 40 -14.14 2.57 -17.55
N ARG A 41 -14.40 2.30 -16.29
CA ARG A 41 -14.84 0.98 -15.80
C ARG A 41 -16.17 0.50 -16.39
N THR A 42 -17.02 1.40 -16.85
CA THR A 42 -18.29 1.07 -17.47
C THR A 42 -18.14 0.62 -18.92
N GLY A 43 -16.99 0.92 -19.54
CA GLY A 43 -16.74 0.71 -20.97
C GLY A 43 -17.51 1.67 -21.88
N VAL A 44 -18.14 2.69 -21.31
CA VAL A 44 -18.99 3.68 -22.04
C VAL A 44 -18.29 5.02 -22.17
N ILE A 45 -17.68 5.53 -21.10
CA ILE A 45 -17.04 6.84 -21.11
C ILE A 45 -15.65 6.71 -21.71
N LEU A 46 -15.43 7.33 -22.85
CA LEU A 46 -14.13 7.40 -23.50
C LEU A 46 -13.21 8.34 -22.70
N LEU A 47 -12.10 7.80 -22.19
CA LEU A 47 -11.05 8.56 -21.51
C LEU A 47 -10.05 9.12 -22.50
N TYR A 48 -9.65 8.31 -23.48
CA TYR A 48 -8.68 8.70 -24.50
C TYR A 48 -8.81 7.87 -25.77
N ASP A 49 -8.64 8.55 -26.88
CA ASP A 49 -8.50 7.95 -28.20
C ASP A 49 -7.10 8.29 -28.73
N VAL A 50 -6.26 7.27 -28.88
CA VAL A 50 -4.83 7.45 -29.19
C VAL A 50 -4.62 8.17 -30.53
N HIS A 51 -5.61 8.11 -31.43
CA HIS A 51 -5.53 8.70 -32.76
C HIS A 51 -6.64 9.70 -33.10
N ARG A 52 -7.30 10.28 -32.12
CA ARG A 52 -8.44 11.20 -32.38
C ARG A 52 -8.11 12.32 -33.37
N ASP A 53 -6.83 12.75 -33.40
CA ASP A 53 -6.34 13.77 -34.32
C ASP A 53 -4.93 13.37 -34.78
N VAL A 54 -4.82 12.40 -35.72
CA VAL A 54 -3.52 12.09 -36.35
C VAL A 54 -3.06 13.33 -37.11
N ARG A 55 -1.99 13.92 -36.57
CA ARG A 55 -1.33 15.07 -37.20
C ARG A 55 -0.12 14.57 -37.93
N ARG A 56 -0.01 14.88 -39.18
CA ARG A 56 1.10 14.56 -40.04
C ARG A 56 1.24 15.64 -41.10
N THR A 57 2.36 16.29 -41.07
CA THR A 57 2.79 17.24 -42.08
C THR A 57 4.05 16.73 -42.71
N VAL A 58 4.02 16.45 -44.03
CA VAL A 58 5.18 15.98 -44.78
C VAL A 58 5.96 17.21 -45.22
N VAL A 59 7.25 17.23 -44.91
CA VAL A 59 8.18 18.30 -45.32
C VAL A 59 9.27 17.75 -46.23
N PRO A 60 9.72 18.55 -47.23
CA PRO A 60 10.89 18.17 -48.05
C PRO A 60 12.13 17.91 -47.22
N PHE A 61 12.98 16.99 -47.69
CA PHE A 61 14.19 16.59 -46.93
C PHE A 61 15.12 17.79 -46.65
N ASP A 62 15.27 18.69 -47.62
CA ASP A 62 16.10 19.88 -47.52
C ASP A 62 15.56 20.92 -46.49
N GLU A 63 14.30 20.91 -46.20
CA GLU A 63 13.68 21.74 -45.17
C GLU A 63 13.76 21.15 -43.76
N ILE A 64 14.35 19.97 -43.56
CA ILE A 64 14.55 19.36 -42.27
C ILE A 64 15.94 19.76 -41.72
N SER A 65 16.04 20.11 -40.44
CA SER A 65 17.30 20.48 -39.79
C SER A 65 18.38 19.40 -39.96
N PRO A 66 19.62 19.77 -40.29
CA PRO A 66 20.73 18.80 -40.39
C PRO A 66 21.00 18.10 -39.03
N TYR A 67 20.69 18.76 -37.90
CA TYR A 67 20.90 18.15 -36.57
C TYR A 67 20.06 16.93 -36.34
N ILE A 68 18.75 16.94 -36.70
CA ILE A 68 17.90 15.76 -36.51
C ILE A 68 18.24 14.64 -37.49
N LYS A 69 18.67 14.94 -38.72
CA LYS A 69 19.15 13.95 -39.69
C LYS A 69 20.35 13.20 -39.09
N ASN A 70 21.34 13.95 -38.62
CA ASN A 70 22.56 13.39 -38.02
C ASN A 70 22.28 12.65 -36.69
N ALA A 71 21.42 13.22 -35.83
CA ALA A 71 21.02 12.60 -34.57
C ALA A 71 20.34 11.24 -34.80
N THR A 72 19.43 11.17 -35.77
CA THR A 72 18.72 9.95 -36.17
C THR A 72 19.70 8.89 -36.68
N ILE A 73 20.61 9.24 -37.58
CA ILE A 73 21.61 8.32 -38.07
C ILE A 73 22.50 7.80 -36.96
N ALA A 74 22.99 8.73 -36.10
CA ALA A 74 23.91 8.37 -35.01
C ALA A 74 23.33 7.41 -33.99
N ILE A 75 22.02 7.46 -33.76
CA ILE A 75 21.36 6.62 -32.72
C ILE A 75 20.67 5.38 -33.28
N GLU A 76 20.10 5.46 -34.49
CA GLU A 76 19.33 4.37 -35.10
C GLU A 76 20.16 3.52 -36.04
N ASP A 77 21.05 4.12 -36.83
CA ASP A 77 21.76 3.41 -37.91
C ASP A 77 23.05 4.13 -38.34
N GLU A 78 24.11 4.00 -37.54
CA GLU A 78 25.39 4.70 -37.70
C GLU A 78 26.06 4.50 -39.07
N GLU A 79 25.82 3.36 -39.73
CA GLU A 79 26.36 3.01 -41.06
C GLU A 79 25.32 3.17 -42.18
N PHE A 80 24.27 3.99 -41.95
CA PHE A 80 23.14 4.15 -42.85
C PHE A 80 23.57 4.36 -44.31
N TYR A 81 24.54 5.23 -44.55
CA TYR A 81 25.03 5.53 -45.91
C TYR A 81 25.96 4.44 -46.51
N GLN A 82 26.40 3.46 -45.71
CA GLN A 82 27.38 2.46 -46.13
C GLN A 82 26.76 1.14 -46.55
N HIS A 83 25.68 0.70 -45.87
CA HIS A 83 25.01 -0.56 -46.18
C HIS A 83 23.93 -0.44 -47.25
N LYS A 84 23.41 -1.59 -47.71
CA LYS A 84 22.35 -1.68 -48.75
C LYS A 84 21.05 -2.27 -48.19
N GLY A 85 20.49 -1.59 -47.18
CA GLY A 85 19.19 -1.94 -46.64
C GLY A 85 19.21 -2.86 -45.40
N ILE A 86 20.19 -3.73 -45.29
CA ILE A 86 20.36 -4.64 -44.16
C ILE A 86 21.82 -4.66 -43.69
N LYS A 87 22.04 -4.97 -42.41
CA LYS A 87 23.35 -5.25 -41.81
C LYS A 87 23.43 -6.72 -41.39
N PRO A 88 24.03 -7.61 -42.18
CA PRO A 88 24.08 -9.06 -41.89
C PRO A 88 24.81 -9.38 -40.58
N ASP A 89 25.86 -8.63 -40.25
CA ASP A 89 26.64 -8.74 -39.01
C ASP A 89 25.85 -8.33 -37.76
N ALA A 90 25.08 -7.24 -37.84
CA ALA A 90 24.18 -6.81 -36.79
C ALA A 90 23.05 -7.80 -36.55
N ILE A 91 22.52 -8.42 -37.64
CA ILE A 91 21.51 -9.48 -37.55
C ILE A 91 22.08 -10.69 -36.83
N LEU A 92 23.26 -11.17 -37.21
CA LEU A 92 23.91 -12.31 -36.57
C LEU A 92 24.22 -12.04 -35.10
N ARG A 93 24.73 -10.84 -34.77
CA ARG A 93 24.98 -10.41 -33.40
C ARG A 93 23.70 -10.38 -32.57
N ALA A 94 22.61 -9.79 -33.08
CA ALA A 94 21.34 -9.72 -32.40
C ALA A 94 20.73 -11.12 -32.18
N MET A 95 20.84 -12.02 -33.14
CA MET A 95 20.41 -13.44 -33.03
C MET A 95 21.19 -14.14 -31.91
N TRP A 96 22.51 -13.94 -31.83
CA TRP A 96 23.36 -14.52 -30.82
C TRP A 96 23.02 -14.01 -29.40
N VAL A 97 22.89 -12.71 -29.26
CA VAL A 97 22.56 -12.07 -27.94
C VAL A 97 21.16 -12.49 -27.48
N ASN A 98 20.18 -12.48 -28.36
CA ASN A 98 18.80 -12.86 -28.01
C ASN A 98 18.66 -14.34 -27.63
N LEU A 99 19.50 -15.22 -28.26
CA LEU A 99 19.54 -16.64 -27.90
C LEU A 99 20.08 -16.89 -26.48
N TRP A 100 21.04 -16.06 -26.03
CA TRP A 100 21.66 -16.18 -24.70
C TRP A 100 20.91 -15.45 -23.60
N SER A 101 20.24 -14.34 -23.93
CA SER A 101 19.51 -13.52 -22.93
C SER A 101 18.08 -13.97 -22.67
N GLY A 102 17.56 -14.93 -23.41
CA GLY A 102 16.18 -15.43 -23.31
C GLY A 102 15.10 -14.39 -23.67
N GLY A 103 15.49 -13.27 -24.33
CA GLY A 103 14.58 -12.19 -24.69
C GLY A 103 15.10 -11.34 -25.86
N PHE A 104 14.22 -10.52 -26.44
CA PHE A 104 14.55 -9.59 -27.54
C PHE A 104 15.21 -8.31 -27.01
N SER A 105 16.46 -8.38 -26.56
CA SER A 105 17.15 -7.27 -25.87
C SER A 105 17.98 -6.36 -26.78
N GLN A 106 18.31 -6.76 -28.02
CA GLN A 106 19.03 -5.90 -28.97
C GLN A 106 18.29 -5.76 -30.29
N GLY A 107 18.08 -4.52 -30.74
CA GLY A 107 17.58 -4.18 -32.06
C GLY A 107 18.72 -4.08 -33.07
N GLY A 108 18.64 -4.80 -34.16
CA GLY A 108 19.59 -4.74 -35.30
C GLY A 108 18.89 -4.33 -36.59
N SER A 109 17.83 -3.53 -36.50
CA SER A 109 17.09 -3.08 -37.71
C SER A 109 17.64 -1.75 -38.20
N THR A 110 17.89 -1.64 -39.50
CA THR A 110 18.32 -0.42 -40.18
C THR A 110 17.17 0.59 -40.29
N ILE A 111 17.49 1.86 -40.55
CA ILE A 111 16.49 2.91 -40.87
C ILE A 111 15.61 2.43 -42.05
N THR A 112 16.21 1.86 -43.13
CA THR A 112 15.47 1.33 -44.28
C THR A 112 14.48 0.24 -43.88
N GLN A 113 14.88 -0.68 -43.01
CA GLN A 113 13.95 -1.70 -42.46
C GLN A 113 12.84 -1.08 -41.61
N GLN A 114 13.10 -0.03 -40.85
CA GLN A 114 12.09 0.67 -40.06
C GLN A 114 11.09 1.41 -40.97
N VAL A 115 11.52 2.02 -42.05
CA VAL A 115 10.63 2.59 -43.10
C VAL A 115 9.70 1.49 -43.66
N ILE A 116 10.25 0.34 -44.09
CA ILE A 116 9.45 -0.78 -44.57
C ILE A 116 8.47 -1.29 -43.50
N LYS A 117 8.94 -1.43 -42.26
CA LYS A 117 8.11 -1.90 -41.15
C LYS A 117 6.92 -0.94 -40.92
N ASN A 118 7.22 0.35 -40.81
CA ASN A 118 6.21 1.35 -40.43
C ASN A 118 5.25 1.64 -41.59
N ALA A 119 5.75 1.56 -42.79
CA ALA A 119 5.04 1.98 -43.96
C ALA A 119 4.26 0.88 -44.70
N LEU A 120 4.72 -0.38 -44.67
CA LEU A 120 4.28 -1.40 -45.64
C LEU A 120 3.84 -2.74 -45.04
N LEU A 121 4.11 -3.02 -43.76
CA LEU A 121 3.88 -4.34 -43.21
C LEU A 121 2.81 -4.35 -42.13
N SER A 122 2.04 -5.43 -42.06
CA SER A 122 1.10 -5.66 -40.93
C SER A 122 1.85 -5.88 -39.63
N GLN A 123 1.18 -5.60 -38.51
CA GLN A 123 1.80 -5.56 -37.17
C GLN A 123 2.10 -6.92 -36.54
N GLU A 124 1.74 -8.03 -37.19
CA GLU A 124 2.02 -9.36 -36.67
C GLU A 124 3.52 -9.64 -36.59
N LYS A 125 4.00 -10.00 -35.39
CA LYS A 125 5.40 -10.34 -35.12
C LYS A 125 5.70 -11.77 -35.61
N THR A 126 5.82 -11.99 -36.93
CA THR A 126 6.14 -13.29 -37.52
C THR A 126 7.52 -13.29 -38.18
N ILE A 127 8.18 -14.45 -38.19
CA ILE A 127 9.46 -14.63 -38.91
C ILE A 127 9.28 -14.30 -40.39
N THR A 128 8.16 -14.70 -40.96
CA THR A 128 7.84 -14.43 -42.39
C THR A 128 7.78 -12.95 -42.68
N ARG A 129 7.21 -12.15 -41.76
CA ARG A 129 7.20 -10.69 -41.87
C ARG A 129 8.62 -10.12 -41.84
N LYS A 130 9.47 -10.60 -40.91
CA LYS A 130 10.84 -10.10 -40.80
C LYS A 130 11.68 -10.41 -42.08
N VAL A 131 11.45 -11.56 -42.67
CA VAL A 131 12.10 -11.90 -43.97
C VAL A 131 11.60 -11.02 -45.10
N LYS A 132 10.28 -10.74 -45.18
CA LYS A 132 9.72 -9.77 -46.14
C LYS A 132 10.32 -8.37 -45.95
N GLU A 133 10.47 -7.90 -44.70
CA GLU A 133 11.10 -6.62 -44.36
C GLU A 133 12.53 -6.54 -44.92
N TRP A 134 13.35 -7.59 -44.75
CA TRP A 134 14.71 -7.61 -45.32
C TRP A 134 14.72 -7.55 -46.86
N VAL A 135 13.87 -8.35 -47.52
CA VAL A 135 13.77 -8.35 -48.98
C VAL A 135 13.32 -7.00 -49.50
N LEU A 136 12.33 -6.39 -48.87
CA LEU A 136 11.81 -5.09 -49.30
C LEU A 136 12.81 -3.97 -48.97
N ALA A 137 13.55 -4.02 -47.87
CA ALA A 137 14.60 -3.06 -47.58
C ALA A 137 15.72 -3.05 -48.61
N ILE A 138 16.18 -4.25 -49.06
CA ILE A 138 17.16 -4.37 -50.13
C ILE A 138 16.61 -3.84 -51.48
N LYS A 139 15.33 -4.09 -51.76
CA LYS A 139 14.70 -3.59 -52.98
C LYS A 139 14.53 -2.07 -52.95
N LEU A 140 14.13 -1.50 -51.83
CA LEU A 140 13.96 -0.06 -51.64
C LEU A 140 15.27 0.68 -51.92
N GLU A 141 16.37 0.22 -51.35
CA GLU A 141 17.71 0.79 -51.55
C GLU A 141 18.23 0.71 -52.97
N ARG A 142 17.59 -0.06 -53.84
CA ARG A 142 17.90 -0.12 -55.27
C ARG A 142 17.10 0.87 -56.11
N THR A 143 16.04 1.43 -55.52
CA THR A 143 15.07 2.27 -56.24
C THR A 143 15.00 3.69 -55.73
N MET A 144 15.52 3.94 -54.53
CA MET A 144 15.52 5.25 -53.90
C MET A 144 16.91 5.60 -53.37
N GLU A 145 17.25 6.89 -53.40
CA GLU A 145 18.49 7.38 -52.80
C GLU A 145 18.39 7.39 -51.30
N LYS A 146 19.53 7.40 -50.59
CA LYS A 146 19.62 7.36 -49.14
C LYS A 146 18.91 8.53 -48.48
N ASP A 147 19.03 9.72 -49.03
CA ASP A 147 18.40 10.93 -48.50
C ASP A 147 16.87 10.85 -48.63
N ASP A 148 16.34 10.24 -49.72
CA ASP A 148 14.89 10.03 -49.84
C ASP A 148 14.37 9.03 -48.80
N ILE A 149 15.15 7.97 -48.51
CA ILE A 149 14.79 6.95 -47.50
C ILE A 149 14.82 7.58 -46.12
N LEU A 150 15.81 8.42 -45.79
CA LEU A 150 15.87 9.14 -44.51
C LEU A 150 14.74 10.15 -44.38
N GLY A 151 14.43 10.86 -45.47
CA GLY A 151 13.29 11.77 -45.53
C GLY A 151 11.96 11.06 -45.27
N LEU A 152 11.74 9.91 -45.90
CA LEU A 152 10.57 9.06 -45.60
C LEU A 152 10.55 8.63 -44.14
N TYR A 153 11.67 8.19 -43.58
CA TYR A 153 11.76 7.81 -42.18
C TYR A 153 11.32 8.94 -41.25
N LEU A 154 11.93 10.11 -41.39
CA LEU A 154 11.67 11.29 -40.55
C LEU A 154 10.23 11.77 -40.66
N ASN A 155 9.59 11.64 -41.85
CA ASN A 155 8.19 12.00 -42.05
C ASN A 155 7.18 10.94 -41.58
N GLU A 156 7.64 9.68 -41.29
CA GLU A 156 6.77 8.54 -40.95
C GLU A 156 6.89 8.06 -39.52
N VAL A 157 8.05 8.28 -38.87
CA VAL A 157 8.32 7.70 -37.57
C VAL A 157 7.39 8.28 -36.51
N PRO A 158 6.85 7.43 -35.58
CA PRO A 158 6.04 7.91 -34.46
C PRO A 158 6.90 8.56 -33.38
N TYR A 159 6.49 9.74 -32.93
CA TYR A 159 7.09 10.45 -31.81
C TYR A 159 6.27 10.40 -30.51
N GLY A 160 5.15 9.67 -30.52
CA GLY A 160 4.27 9.44 -29.38
C GLY A 160 2.85 9.96 -29.56
N GLY A 161 1.88 9.24 -29.02
CA GLY A 161 0.48 9.58 -29.19
C GLY A 161 0.06 9.58 -30.67
N SER A 162 -0.51 10.68 -31.11
CA SER A 162 -0.94 10.93 -32.49
C SER A 162 0.07 11.70 -33.34
N ILE A 163 1.31 11.87 -32.85
CA ILE A 163 2.35 12.66 -33.50
C ILE A 163 3.19 11.76 -34.40
N TYR A 164 3.06 11.94 -35.71
CA TYR A 164 3.81 11.25 -36.73
C TYR A 164 4.56 12.24 -37.61
N GLY A 165 5.82 11.93 -37.86
CA GLY A 165 6.70 12.79 -38.66
C GLY A 165 7.32 13.93 -37.87
N ILE A 166 8.46 14.36 -38.35
CA ILE A 166 9.36 15.28 -37.68
C ILE A 166 8.78 16.71 -37.56
N GLU A 167 8.03 17.15 -38.56
CA GLU A 167 7.40 18.48 -38.57
C GLU A 167 6.36 18.59 -37.44
N GLU A 168 5.45 17.61 -37.38
CA GLU A 168 4.45 17.57 -36.31
C GLU A 168 5.09 17.40 -34.93
N ALA A 169 6.18 16.62 -34.83
CA ALA A 169 6.93 16.48 -33.59
C ALA A 169 7.54 17.80 -33.15
N SER A 170 8.21 18.51 -34.06
CA SER A 170 8.79 19.83 -33.79
C SER A 170 7.76 20.83 -33.35
N MET A 171 6.68 20.97 -34.12
CA MET A 171 5.56 21.88 -33.79
C MET A 171 4.88 21.50 -32.46
N SER A 172 4.67 20.21 -32.20
CA SER A 172 3.97 19.76 -30.99
C SER A 172 4.82 19.89 -29.73
N PHE A 173 6.12 19.61 -29.82
CA PHE A 173 6.99 19.61 -28.64
C PHE A 173 7.68 20.95 -28.40
N PHE A 174 7.96 21.74 -29.46
CA PHE A 174 8.75 22.96 -29.36
C PHE A 174 8.05 24.21 -29.93
N GLY A 175 7.03 24.04 -30.76
CA GLY A 175 6.21 25.16 -31.29
C GLY A 175 6.83 25.84 -32.51
N HIS A 176 7.84 25.28 -33.16
CA HIS A 176 8.48 25.79 -34.35
C HIS A 176 8.75 24.71 -35.40
N HIS A 177 9.13 25.08 -36.61
CA HIS A 177 9.33 24.17 -37.72
C HIS A 177 10.54 23.24 -37.54
N ALA A 178 10.49 22.07 -38.17
CA ALA A 178 11.60 21.06 -38.12
C ALA A 178 12.92 21.60 -38.69
N SER A 179 12.89 22.61 -39.54
CA SER A 179 14.06 23.33 -40.06
C SER A 179 14.82 24.15 -38.99
N GLU A 180 14.14 24.53 -37.92
CA GLU A 180 14.61 25.44 -36.85
C GLU A 180 15.13 24.70 -35.61
N LEU A 181 15.03 23.35 -35.59
CA LEU A 181 15.44 22.53 -34.46
C LEU A 181 16.87 22.82 -34.03
N SER A 182 17.09 23.15 -32.77
CA SER A 182 18.40 23.19 -32.13
C SER A 182 19.02 21.80 -32.03
N LEU A 183 20.30 21.71 -31.74
CA LEU A 183 21.01 20.44 -31.56
C LEU A 183 20.42 19.64 -30.38
N ALA A 184 20.11 20.30 -29.27
CA ALA A 184 19.52 19.64 -28.11
C ALA A 184 18.10 19.13 -28.38
N GLU A 185 17.25 19.93 -29.05
CA GLU A 185 15.90 19.56 -29.45
C GLU A 185 15.92 18.38 -30.43
N ALA A 186 16.83 18.41 -31.42
CA ALA A 186 17.03 17.29 -32.34
C ALA A 186 17.43 15.99 -31.61
N ALA A 187 18.30 16.09 -30.60
CA ALA A 187 18.69 14.95 -29.80
C ALA A 187 17.54 14.39 -28.95
N TYR A 188 16.67 15.25 -28.41
CA TYR A 188 15.44 14.82 -27.75
C TYR A 188 14.53 14.07 -28.74
N LEU A 189 14.23 14.65 -29.92
CA LEU A 189 13.36 13.99 -30.88
C LEU A 189 13.94 12.66 -31.39
N ALA A 190 15.24 12.59 -31.65
CA ALA A 190 15.88 11.34 -32.06
C ALA A 190 15.85 10.26 -30.95
N SER A 191 15.62 10.65 -29.71
CA SER A 191 15.49 9.74 -28.57
C SER A 191 14.13 9.04 -28.50
N LEU A 192 13.05 9.67 -28.98
CA LEU A 192 11.69 9.23 -28.79
C LEU A 192 11.30 7.95 -29.57
N PRO A 193 11.70 7.73 -30.82
CA PRO A 193 11.20 6.62 -31.65
C PRO A 193 11.43 5.22 -31.06
N GLN A 194 12.43 5.07 -30.21
CA GLN A 194 12.71 3.79 -29.54
C GLN A 194 11.56 3.35 -28.63
N SER A 195 10.97 4.26 -27.87
CA SER A 195 9.86 4.00 -26.94
C SER A 195 9.10 5.29 -26.67
N PRO A 196 8.26 5.75 -27.61
CA PRO A 196 7.66 7.09 -27.55
C PRO A 196 6.77 7.32 -26.33
N THR A 197 6.08 6.32 -25.81
CA THR A 197 5.25 6.42 -24.60
C THR A 197 6.13 6.54 -23.36
N ARG A 198 7.15 5.69 -23.23
CA ARG A 198 8.00 5.64 -22.04
C ARG A 198 8.96 6.83 -21.93
N LEU A 199 9.46 7.32 -23.08
CA LEU A 199 10.38 8.44 -23.19
C LEU A 199 9.68 9.77 -23.44
N SER A 200 8.34 9.82 -23.32
CA SER A 200 7.58 11.05 -23.50
C SER A 200 8.07 12.14 -22.55
N PRO A 201 8.32 13.38 -23.03
CA PRO A 201 8.66 14.51 -22.18
C PRO A 201 7.55 14.89 -21.21
N TYR A 202 6.35 14.35 -21.42
CA TYR A 202 5.17 14.53 -20.56
C TYR A 202 4.90 13.33 -19.63
N GLY A 203 5.85 12.41 -19.54
CA GLY A 203 5.77 11.22 -18.67
C GLY A 203 6.65 11.36 -17.42
N ASN A 204 6.67 10.29 -16.63
CA ASN A 204 7.45 10.24 -15.38
C ASN A 204 8.92 9.86 -15.57
N ASN A 205 9.32 9.51 -16.79
CA ASN A 205 10.66 8.97 -17.06
C ASN A 205 11.62 10.02 -17.65
N ILE A 206 11.55 11.26 -17.17
CA ILE A 206 12.38 12.38 -17.68
C ILE A 206 13.86 12.06 -17.60
N GLU A 207 14.32 11.43 -16.51
CA GLU A 207 15.73 11.05 -16.36
C GLU A 207 16.17 10.05 -17.45
N LEU A 208 15.30 9.10 -17.83
CA LEU A 208 15.58 8.17 -18.92
C LEU A 208 15.66 8.88 -20.27
N LEU A 209 14.78 9.87 -20.49
CA LEU A 209 14.82 10.70 -21.69
C LEU A 209 16.12 11.54 -21.74
N GLU A 210 16.50 12.19 -20.64
CA GLU A 210 17.76 12.93 -20.53
C GLU A 210 18.99 12.04 -20.82
N ASN A 211 19.04 10.88 -20.20
CA ASN A 211 20.12 9.93 -20.40
C ASN A 211 20.21 9.49 -21.86
N ARG A 212 19.08 9.31 -22.54
CA ARG A 212 19.06 8.93 -23.94
C ARG A 212 19.44 10.10 -24.87
N LYS A 213 18.96 11.32 -24.60
CA LYS A 213 19.42 12.54 -25.29
C LYS A 213 20.95 12.68 -25.21
N ASN A 214 21.49 12.51 -24.02
CA ASN A 214 22.94 12.56 -23.82
C ASN A 214 23.68 11.46 -24.60
N LEU A 215 23.07 10.27 -24.69
CA LEU A 215 23.61 9.18 -25.51
C LEU A 215 23.60 9.55 -27.01
N VAL A 216 22.51 10.18 -27.49
CA VAL A 216 22.45 10.66 -28.90
C VAL A 216 23.55 11.66 -29.17
N LEU A 217 23.67 12.69 -28.34
CA LEU A 217 24.71 13.70 -28.46
C LEU A 217 26.13 13.11 -28.42
N LYS A 218 26.36 12.16 -27.50
CA LYS A 218 27.64 11.44 -27.41
C LYS A 218 27.94 10.67 -28.70
N ARG A 219 26.96 9.99 -29.29
CA ARG A 219 27.12 9.28 -30.57
C ARG A 219 27.40 10.26 -31.70
N MET A 220 26.68 11.37 -31.79
CA MET A 220 26.92 12.39 -32.80
C MET A 220 28.38 12.92 -32.72
N ARG A 221 28.94 13.12 -31.54
CA ARG A 221 30.33 13.50 -31.33
C ARG A 221 31.29 12.39 -31.73
N GLU A 222 31.05 11.14 -31.34
CA GLU A 222 31.87 9.99 -31.71
C GLU A 222 32.00 9.83 -33.24
N PHE A 223 30.95 10.21 -33.98
CA PHE A 223 30.92 10.17 -35.45
C PHE A 223 31.37 11.48 -36.11
N ASN A 224 31.90 12.43 -35.35
CA ASN A 224 32.31 13.75 -35.82
C ASN A 224 31.17 14.52 -36.55
N ALA A 225 29.94 14.27 -36.21
CA ALA A 225 28.75 15.00 -36.72
C ALA A 225 28.59 16.34 -35.99
N ILE A 226 29.17 16.49 -34.82
CA ILE A 226 29.22 17.71 -34.01
C ILE A 226 30.62 17.86 -33.39
N THR A 227 30.98 19.11 -33.07
CA THR A 227 32.24 19.45 -32.37
C THR A 227 32.10 19.19 -30.87
N ASP A 228 33.24 19.20 -30.14
CA ASP A 228 33.23 19.09 -28.68
C ASP A 228 32.50 20.30 -28.03
N GLU A 229 32.64 21.49 -28.61
CA GLU A 229 31.97 22.70 -28.13
C GLU A 229 30.46 22.61 -28.30
N GLU A 230 29.96 22.15 -29.44
CA GLU A 230 28.53 21.94 -29.70
C GLU A 230 27.96 20.89 -28.75
N TYR A 231 28.74 19.81 -28.48
CA TYR A 231 28.35 18.77 -27.54
C TYR A 231 28.15 19.31 -26.12
N GLU A 232 29.14 20.04 -25.59
CA GLU A 232 29.06 20.60 -24.23
C GLU A 232 27.89 21.63 -24.08
N ASN A 233 27.67 22.44 -25.12
CA ASN A 233 26.58 23.40 -25.16
C ASN A 233 25.24 22.67 -25.15
N ALA A 234 25.05 21.65 -26.00
CA ALA A 234 23.78 20.94 -26.13
C ALA A 234 23.43 20.06 -24.89
N ILE A 235 24.45 19.54 -24.16
CA ILE A 235 24.22 18.83 -22.92
C ILE A 235 23.61 19.74 -21.85
N THR A 236 24.09 20.99 -21.78
CA THR A 236 23.69 21.95 -20.73
C THR A 236 22.46 22.79 -21.13
N GLU A 237 22.08 22.76 -22.41
CA GLU A 237 20.92 23.50 -22.93
C GLU A 237 19.64 23.03 -22.26
N LYS A 238 18.88 23.97 -21.67
CA LYS A 238 17.57 23.73 -21.10
C LYS A 238 16.48 23.94 -22.16
N VAL A 239 16.06 22.85 -22.77
CA VAL A 239 14.97 22.87 -23.75
C VAL A 239 13.63 23.05 -23.06
N LYS A 240 12.75 23.87 -23.63
CA LYS A 240 11.38 24.09 -23.15
C LYS A 240 10.40 23.36 -24.04
N PHE A 241 9.66 22.41 -23.46
CA PHE A 241 8.58 21.74 -24.17
C PHE A 241 7.29 22.57 -24.13
N VAL A 242 6.56 22.59 -25.26
CA VAL A 242 5.23 23.18 -25.35
C VAL A 242 4.23 22.32 -24.56
N PRO A 243 3.29 22.95 -23.82
CA PRO A 243 2.24 22.21 -23.12
C PRO A 243 1.43 21.29 -24.05
N PRO A 244 1.13 20.05 -23.64
CA PRO A 244 0.23 19.19 -24.37
C PRO A 244 -1.16 19.83 -24.45
N SER A 245 -1.89 19.60 -25.53
CA SER A 245 -3.24 20.15 -25.70
C SER A 245 -4.23 19.48 -24.72
N GLU A 246 -5.04 20.27 -24.00
CA GLU A 246 -6.11 19.79 -23.11
C GLU A 246 -7.23 19.03 -23.84
N LYS A 247 -7.31 19.14 -25.14
CA LYS A 247 -8.39 18.56 -25.93
C LYS A 247 -8.24 17.06 -26.10
N GLY A 248 -9.21 16.33 -25.57
CA GLY A 248 -9.42 14.91 -25.92
C GLY A 248 -8.89 13.87 -24.94
N ILE A 249 -8.29 14.26 -23.80
CA ILE A 249 -7.88 13.32 -22.76
C ILE A 249 -8.59 13.62 -21.44
N ARG A 250 -9.16 12.60 -20.80
CA ARG A 250 -9.72 12.64 -19.45
C ARG A 250 -8.86 11.79 -18.52
N ALA A 251 -8.76 12.16 -17.26
CA ALA A 251 -7.92 11.49 -16.29
C ALA A 251 -6.49 11.25 -16.80
N PRO A 252 -5.75 12.30 -17.25
CA PRO A 252 -4.56 12.13 -18.08
C PRO A 252 -3.45 11.33 -17.38
N HIS A 253 -3.22 11.51 -16.09
CA HIS A 253 -2.23 10.73 -15.35
C HIS A 253 -2.55 9.23 -15.36
N PHE A 254 -3.82 8.88 -15.15
CA PHE A 254 -4.24 7.48 -15.20
C PHE A 254 -4.14 6.91 -16.61
N VAL A 255 -4.57 7.65 -17.62
CA VAL A 255 -4.47 7.24 -19.03
C VAL A 255 -3.02 6.99 -19.43
N MET A 256 -2.08 7.87 -19.04
CA MET A 256 -0.66 7.67 -19.34
C MET A 256 -0.10 6.45 -18.62
N PHE A 257 -0.50 6.22 -17.37
CA PHE A 257 -0.16 5.01 -16.64
C PHE A 257 -0.67 3.73 -17.37
N ILE A 258 -1.92 3.72 -17.84
CA ILE A 258 -2.48 2.61 -18.60
C ILE A 258 -1.75 2.41 -19.94
N LYS A 259 -1.45 3.49 -20.66
CA LYS A 259 -0.69 3.41 -21.92
C LYS A 259 0.70 2.78 -21.71
N GLU A 260 1.42 3.16 -20.64
CA GLU A 260 2.71 2.58 -20.33
C GLU A 260 2.60 1.07 -20.01
N GLN A 261 1.57 0.65 -19.27
CA GLN A 261 1.29 -0.77 -19.03
C GLN A 261 0.99 -1.53 -20.32
N LEU A 262 0.14 -0.98 -21.18
CA LEU A 262 -0.19 -1.58 -22.47
C LEU A 262 1.06 -1.69 -23.38
N ALA A 263 1.85 -0.60 -23.47
CA ALA A 263 3.06 -0.58 -24.26
C ALA A 263 4.10 -1.60 -23.77
N SER A 264 4.24 -1.75 -22.45
CA SER A 264 5.13 -2.75 -21.87
C SER A 264 4.67 -4.20 -22.13
N THR A 265 3.36 -4.43 -22.21
CA THR A 265 2.76 -5.76 -22.38
C THR A 265 2.63 -6.16 -23.83
N TYR A 266 2.12 -5.28 -24.67
CA TYR A 266 1.78 -5.58 -26.08
C TYR A 266 2.74 -4.93 -27.08
N GLY A 267 3.52 -3.95 -26.66
CA GLY A 267 4.43 -3.15 -27.50
C GLY A 267 3.77 -1.89 -28.02
N GLU A 268 4.62 -0.88 -28.29
CA GLU A 268 4.21 0.46 -28.73
C GLU A 268 3.37 0.44 -30.02
N ASP A 269 3.78 -0.37 -31.01
CA ASP A 269 3.10 -0.49 -32.30
C ASP A 269 1.65 -0.95 -32.12
N VAL A 270 1.42 -1.94 -31.25
CA VAL A 270 0.07 -2.48 -30.99
C VAL A 270 -0.80 -1.45 -30.24
N VAL A 271 -0.23 -0.71 -29.31
CA VAL A 271 -0.96 0.34 -28.59
C VAL A 271 -1.31 1.50 -29.51
N ASN A 272 -0.40 1.90 -30.39
CA ASN A 272 -0.66 3.01 -31.28
C ASN A 272 -1.58 2.66 -32.45
N GLU A 273 -1.43 1.51 -33.10
CA GLU A 273 -2.08 1.18 -34.37
C GLU A 273 -2.96 -0.09 -34.32
N GLY A 274 -2.94 -0.85 -33.22
CA GLY A 274 -3.62 -2.16 -33.12
C GLY A 274 -5.13 -2.08 -32.92
N GLY A 275 -5.69 -0.89 -32.72
CA GLY A 275 -7.12 -0.72 -32.54
C GLY A 275 -7.68 -1.39 -31.29
N LEU A 276 -6.92 -1.39 -30.19
CA LEU A 276 -7.36 -2.00 -28.94
C LEU A 276 -8.55 -1.24 -28.34
N ARG A 277 -9.48 -1.98 -27.78
CA ARG A 277 -10.51 -1.47 -26.90
C ARG A 277 -10.18 -1.84 -25.47
N VAL A 278 -9.82 -0.87 -24.64
CA VAL A 278 -9.37 -1.07 -23.27
C VAL A 278 -10.43 -0.56 -22.30
N THR A 279 -11.02 -1.44 -21.51
CA THR A 279 -11.88 -1.08 -20.38
C THR A 279 -11.02 -1.07 -19.13
N THR A 280 -10.95 0.08 -18.46
CA THR A 280 -10.13 0.30 -17.28
C THR A 280 -10.93 0.12 -15.99
N THR A 281 -10.25 0.25 -14.85
CA THR A 281 -10.87 0.20 -13.52
C THR A 281 -11.37 1.55 -13.05
N LEU A 282 -11.03 2.65 -13.73
CA LEU A 282 -11.29 4.01 -13.29
C LEU A 282 -12.79 4.29 -13.16
N ASP A 283 -13.19 4.81 -12.01
CA ASP A 283 -14.53 5.36 -11.84
C ASP A 283 -14.53 6.85 -12.17
N MET A 284 -15.09 7.19 -13.36
CA MET A 284 -15.01 8.57 -13.85
C MET A 284 -15.76 9.54 -12.95
N THR A 285 -16.82 9.09 -12.26
CA THR A 285 -17.57 9.95 -11.34
C THR A 285 -16.74 10.30 -10.10
N MET A 286 -16.02 9.32 -9.55
CA MET A 286 -15.10 9.56 -8.43
C MET A 286 -13.89 10.38 -8.89
N GLN A 287 -13.36 10.12 -10.09
CA GLN A 287 -12.23 10.85 -10.66
C GLN A 287 -12.52 12.35 -10.84
N ASP A 288 -13.65 12.70 -11.45
CA ASP A 288 -14.07 14.10 -11.65
C ASP A 288 -14.17 14.87 -10.31
N LYS A 289 -14.64 14.20 -9.25
CA LYS A 289 -14.70 14.78 -7.90
C LYS A 289 -13.29 14.97 -7.32
N ALA A 290 -12.45 13.95 -7.46
CA ALA A 290 -11.08 13.98 -6.96
C ALA A 290 -10.25 15.08 -7.61
N GLU A 291 -10.32 15.23 -8.94
CA GLU A 291 -9.61 16.28 -9.68
C GLU A 291 -9.99 17.68 -9.18
N LYS A 292 -11.29 17.97 -9.06
CA LYS A 292 -11.78 19.26 -8.55
C LYS A 292 -11.33 19.54 -7.11
N ILE A 293 -11.34 18.52 -6.26
CA ILE A 293 -10.91 18.64 -4.86
C ILE A 293 -9.40 18.88 -4.80
N VAL A 294 -8.61 18.09 -5.56
CA VAL A 294 -7.16 18.25 -5.61
C VAL A 294 -6.78 19.64 -6.12
N GLU A 295 -7.34 20.09 -7.22
CA GLU A 295 -7.12 21.43 -7.79
C GLU A 295 -7.39 22.53 -6.75
N LYS A 296 -8.60 22.50 -6.13
CA LYS A 296 -9.03 23.48 -5.13
C LYS A 296 -8.07 23.55 -3.94
N TYR A 297 -7.76 22.40 -3.33
CA TYR A 297 -6.97 22.39 -2.12
C TYR A 297 -5.49 22.60 -2.38
N ALA A 298 -4.95 22.13 -3.52
CA ALA A 298 -3.58 22.42 -3.90
C ALA A 298 -3.35 23.92 -4.08
N ALA A 299 -4.29 24.64 -4.75
CA ALA A 299 -4.23 26.09 -4.88
C ALA A 299 -4.29 26.84 -3.53
N GLN A 300 -5.02 26.31 -2.56
CA GLN A 300 -5.03 26.84 -1.19
C GLN A 300 -3.72 26.55 -0.44
N ASN A 301 -3.21 25.32 -0.55
CA ASN A 301 -2.01 24.88 0.12
C ASN A 301 -0.75 25.57 -0.41
N GLU A 302 -0.70 25.89 -1.70
CA GLU A 302 0.38 26.70 -2.28
C GLU A 302 0.50 28.06 -1.58
N LYS A 303 -0.63 28.74 -1.39
CA LYS A 303 -0.68 30.08 -0.77
C LYS A 303 -0.39 30.04 0.73
N THR A 304 -0.84 28.98 1.41
CA THR A 304 -0.81 28.93 2.87
C THR A 304 0.41 28.21 3.42
N PHE A 305 0.88 27.18 2.71
CA PHE A 305 1.88 26.26 3.19
C PHE A 305 3.08 26.09 2.24
N ASN A 306 3.16 26.82 1.15
CA ASN A 306 4.14 26.63 0.08
C ASN A 306 4.16 25.16 -0.42
N ALA A 307 2.99 24.51 -0.49
CA ALA A 307 2.81 23.18 -1.04
C ALA A 307 2.15 23.32 -2.41
N LYS A 308 2.95 23.31 -3.48
CA LYS A 308 2.50 23.68 -4.84
C LYS A 308 1.71 22.57 -5.53
N ASN A 309 1.82 21.34 -5.04
CA ASN A 309 1.18 20.19 -5.69
C ASN A 309 0.49 19.26 -4.69
N ALA A 310 -0.47 18.48 -5.20
CA ALA A 310 -1.15 17.43 -4.46
C ALA A 310 -1.53 16.28 -5.39
N SER A 311 -1.63 15.08 -4.82
CA SER A 311 -2.00 13.85 -5.52
C SER A 311 -2.99 13.05 -4.68
N LEU A 312 -3.88 12.30 -5.34
CA LEU A 312 -4.85 11.43 -4.69
C LEU A 312 -5.01 10.12 -5.47
N VAL A 313 -4.97 9.01 -4.74
CA VAL A 313 -5.23 7.67 -5.27
C VAL A 313 -6.32 7.02 -4.44
N ALA A 314 -7.30 6.38 -5.09
CA ALA A 314 -8.28 5.54 -4.42
C ALA A 314 -8.30 4.13 -5.03
N THR A 315 -8.37 3.12 -4.17
CA THR A 315 -8.40 1.71 -4.59
C THR A 315 -9.50 0.94 -3.86
N ASP A 316 -10.06 -0.06 -4.52
CA ASP A 316 -10.91 -1.05 -3.88
C ASP A 316 -10.02 -2.16 -3.26
N PRO A 317 -9.99 -2.31 -1.94
CA PRO A 317 -9.15 -3.31 -1.28
C PRO A 317 -9.57 -4.76 -1.58
N LYS A 318 -10.83 -5.00 -1.92
CA LYS A 318 -11.38 -6.34 -2.19
C LYS A 318 -10.98 -6.87 -3.57
N THR A 319 -10.63 -5.95 -4.50
CA THR A 319 -10.27 -6.31 -5.88
C THR A 319 -8.91 -5.81 -6.32
N GLY A 320 -8.34 -4.82 -5.64
CA GLY A 320 -7.12 -4.12 -6.07
C GLY A 320 -7.35 -3.12 -7.21
N GLN A 321 -8.59 -2.88 -7.62
CA GLN A 321 -8.89 -1.94 -8.70
C GLN A 321 -8.56 -0.50 -8.32
N ILE A 322 -7.82 0.19 -9.19
CA ILE A 322 -7.58 1.63 -9.07
C ILE A 322 -8.85 2.35 -9.52
N LEU A 323 -9.55 2.98 -8.58
CA LEU A 323 -10.79 3.70 -8.84
C LEU A 323 -10.54 5.17 -9.22
N VAL A 324 -9.48 5.76 -8.65
CA VAL A 324 -9.07 7.15 -8.85
C VAL A 324 -7.55 7.23 -8.89
N MET A 325 -7.02 8.05 -9.81
CA MET A 325 -5.62 8.44 -9.85
C MET A 325 -5.48 9.89 -10.33
N VAL A 326 -5.24 10.80 -9.42
CA VAL A 326 -4.89 12.18 -9.68
C VAL A 326 -3.43 12.38 -9.34
N GLY A 327 -2.57 12.53 -10.33
CA GLY A 327 -1.12 12.58 -10.14
C GLY A 327 -0.58 13.96 -9.81
N SER A 328 -1.30 15.02 -10.13
CA SER A 328 -0.97 16.41 -9.80
C SER A 328 -2.24 17.27 -9.79
N ARG A 329 -2.11 18.52 -9.33
CA ARG A 329 -3.21 19.48 -9.28
C ARG A 329 -3.80 19.82 -10.67
N ASP A 330 -2.95 19.81 -11.69
CA ASP A 330 -3.32 20.07 -13.07
C ASP A 330 -2.24 19.46 -13.99
N TYR A 331 -2.64 18.50 -14.80
CA TYR A 331 -1.75 17.81 -15.72
C TYR A 331 -1.09 18.76 -16.74
N PHE A 332 -1.79 19.81 -17.12
CA PHE A 332 -1.39 20.74 -18.17
C PHE A 332 -0.58 21.94 -17.65
N ASP A 333 -0.42 22.08 -16.35
CA ASP A 333 0.43 23.09 -15.71
C ASP A 333 1.91 22.69 -15.77
N ILE A 334 2.52 22.83 -16.94
CA ILE A 334 3.95 22.46 -17.16
C ILE A 334 4.88 23.34 -16.33
N ALA A 335 4.52 24.58 -16.06
CA ALA A 335 5.34 25.49 -15.26
C ALA A 335 5.60 24.93 -13.84
N ASN A 336 4.69 24.10 -13.33
CA ASN A 336 4.79 23.41 -12.06
C ASN A 336 4.91 21.89 -12.21
N GLU A 337 5.42 21.40 -13.37
CA GLU A 337 5.60 19.98 -13.67
C GLU A 337 4.31 19.17 -13.50
N GLY A 338 3.18 19.73 -13.91
CA GLY A 338 1.86 19.11 -13.72
C GLY A 338 1.70 17.73 -14.37
N ASN A 339 2.41 17.48 -15.46
CA ASN A 339 2.45 16.19 -16.12
C ASN A 339 3.17 15.09 -15.30
N PHE A 340 3.98 15.46 -14.31
CA PHE A 340 4.66 14.49 -13.43
C PHE A 340 3.66 13.80 -12.50
N ASN A 341 3.53 12.49 -12.62
CA ASN A 341 2.59 11.70 -11.82
C ASN A 341 3.16 11.37 -10.45
N ILE A 342 2.86 12.20 -9.45
CA ILE A 342 3.29 11.98 -8.06
C ILE A 342 2.75 10.67 -7.48
N ALA A 343 1.63 10.17 -7.96
CA ALA A 343 1.08 8.90 -7.47
C ALA A 343 2.05 7.71 -7.67
N LEU A 344 2.93 7.82 -8.68
CA LEU A 344 3.94 6.81 -9.01
C LEU A 344 5.35 7.18 -8.53
N ALA A 345 5.58 8.45 -8.17
CA ALA A 345 6.89 8.93 -7.73
C ALA A 345 7.25 8.37 -6.36
N LYS A 346 8.53 8.03 -6.19
CA LYS A 346 9.05 7.56 -4.90
C LYS A 346 9.33 8.76 -4.00
N ARG A 347 8.64 8.83 -2.87
CA ARG A 347 8.75 9.88 -1.86
C ARG A 347 8.82 9.27 -0.46
N GLN A 348 9.39 9.99 0.48
CA GLN A 348 9.46 9.56 1.86
C GLN A 348 8.07 9.61 2.52
N PRO A 349 7.53 8.50 3.05
CA PRO A 349 6.17 8.48 3.59
C PRO A 349 6.05 9.06 5.00
N GLY A 350 7.16 9.38 5.67
CA GLY A 350 7.14 9.82 7.05
C GLY A 350 6.46 8.79 7.95
N SER A 351 5.69 9.27 8.92
CA SER A 351 4.96 8.42 9.87
C SER A 351 3.87 7.54 9.24
N ALA A 352 3.54 7.70 7.96
CA ALA A 352 2.61 6.79 7.29
C ALA A 352 3.19 5.37 7.14
N PHE A 353 4.49 5.18 7.34
CA PHE A 353 5.13 3.86 7.36
C PHE A 353 4.93 3.10 8.70
N LYS A 354 4.61 3.78 9.80
CA LYS A 354 4.48 3.19 11.14
C LYS A 354 3.56 1.97 11.21
N PRO A 355 2.37 1.94 10.58
CA PRO A 355 1.48 0.78 10.67
C PRO A 355 2.10 -0.54 10.23
N PHE A 356 3.05 -0.54 9.30
CA PHE A 356 3.75 -1.76 8.86
C PHE A 356 4.69 -2.27 9.95
N VAL A 357 5.40 -1.38 10.64
CA VAL A 357 6.26 -1.75 11.78
C VAL A 357 5.43 -2.26 12.95
N TYR A 358 4.30 -1.62 13.25
CA TYR A 358 3.40 -2.09 14.31
C TYR A 358 2.69 -3.40 13.92
N GLY A 359 2.33 -3.58 12.65
CA GLY A 359 1.81 -4.86 12.15
C GLY A 359 2.81 -5.99 12.33
N ALA A 360 4.07 -5.77 11.97
CA ALA A 360 5.15 -6.71 12.20
C ALA A 360 5.40 -6.97 13.71
N ALA A 361 5.18 -5.96 14.57
CA ALA A 361 5.24 -6.14 16.01
C ALA A 361 4.10 -7.02 16.54
N PHE A 362 2.89 -6.79 16.08
CA PHE A 362 1.73 -7.61 16.47
C PHE A 362 1.87 -9.06 15.96
N GLU A 363 2.50 -9.26 14.80
CA GLU A 363 2.86 -10.59 14.28
C GLU A 363 3.83 -11.32 15.20
N LYS A 364 4.78 -10.61 15.83
CA LYS A 364 5.71 -11.15 16.83
C LYS A 364 5.08 -11.43 18.20
N GLY A 365 3.83 -11.00 18.44
CA GLY A 365 3.13 -11.24 19.71
C GLY A 365 3.07 -10.03 20.64
N TYR A 366 3.53 -8.83 20.20
CA TYR A 366 3.18 -7.59 20.90
C TYR A 366 1.69 -7.32 20.73
N THR A 367 1.11 -6.55 21.67
CA THR A 367 -0.30 -6.21 21.62
C THR A 367 -0.48 -4.70 21.53
N PRO A 368 -1.66 -4.20 21.12
CA PRO A 368 -1.97 -2.77 21.20
C PRO A 368 -1.86 -2.19 22.61
N ASP A 369 -2.06 -3.02 23.63
CA ASP A 369 -2.01 -2.62 25.05
C ASP A 369 -0.58 -2.61 25.60
N ALA A 370 0.38 -3.28 24.95
CA ALA A 370 1.77 -3.31 25.38
C ALA A 370 2.31 -1.89 25.59
N VAL A 371 3.11 -1.69 26.64
CA VAL A 371 3.57 -0.37 27.06
C VAL A 371 5.07 -0.22 26.89
N VAL A 372 5.48 0.92 26.35
CA VAL A 372 6.85 1.40 26.29
C VAL A 372 6.95 2.79 26.88
N PHE A 373 8.13 3.22 27.32
CA PHE A 373 8.32 4.59 27.83
C PHE A 373 8.64 5.56 26.68
N ASP A 374 7.83 6.58 26.52
CA ASP A 374 8.12 7.74 25.68
C ASP A 374 8.91 8.77 26.51
N VAL A 375 10.22 8.63 26.49
CA VAL A 375 11.19 9.47 27.22
C VAL A 375 12.38 9.77 26.30
N PRO A 376 13.20 10.80 26.56
CA PRO A 376 14.41 11.05 25.78
C PRO A 376 15.27 9.79 25.70
N THR A 377 15.42 9.23 24.50
CA THR A 377 16.06 7.92 24.32
C THR A 377 17.14 7.99 23.25
N GLN A 378 18.35 7.55 23.59
CA GLN A 378 19.45 7.36 22.64
C GLN A 378 19.36 5.97 22.01
N PHE A 379 19.46 5.89 20.67
CA PHE A 379 19.41 4.63 19.94
C PHE A 379 20.75 4.19 19.36
N SER A 380 21.77 5.02 19.45
CA SER A 380 23.13 4.65 18.98
C SER A 380 23.97 4.18 20.16
N THR A 381 24.45 2.95 20.09
CA THR A 381 25.39 2.37 21.08
C THR A 381 26.77 3.01 21.06
N ARG A 382 27.03 3.95 20.14
CA ARG A 382 28.23 4.75 20.07
C ARG A 382 28.16 6.02 20.91
N CYS A 383 27.05 6.23 21.61
CA CYS A 383 26.79 7.40 22.44
C CYS A 383 26.29 6.96 23.83
N ASP A 384 26.50 7.79 24.83
CA ASP A 384 25.91 7.62 26.15
C ASP A 384 24.40 7.94 26.17
N THR A 385 23.73 7.73 27.29
CA THR A 385 22.30 7.98 27.46
C THR A 385 21.88 9.44 27.31
N PHE A 386 22.85 10.36 27.36
CA PHE A 386 22.64 11.80 27.23
C PHE A 386 22.95 12.31 25.82
N GLY A 387 23.33 11.42 24.90
CA GLY A 387 23.65 11.78 23.50
C GLY A 387 25.06 12.32 23.32
N ASN A 388 26.00 12.06 24.23
CA ASN A 388 27.41 12.37 24.05
C ASN A 388 28.09 11.21 23.34
N PRO A 389 28.87 11.49 22.27
CA PRO A 389 29.58 10.44 21.55
C PRO A 389 30.67 9.81 22.44
N LEU A 390 30.78 8.48 22.35
CA LEU A 390 31.86 7.73 23.01
C LEU A 390 33.14 7.76 22.19
N TYR A 391 34.26 7.56 22.84
CA TYR A 391 35.58 7.36 22.19
C TYR A 391 36.03 8.50 21.25
N GLY A 392 35.60 9.74 21.49
CA GLY A 392 35.99 10.91 20.68
C GLY A 392 35.37 10.95 19.29
N LEU A 393 34.27 10.20 19.06
CA LEU A 393 33.50 10.20 17.82
C LEU A 393 32.75 11.54 17.62
N ASP A 394 32.37 11.83 16.38
CA ASP A 394 31.56 13.00 16.06
C ASP A 394 30.11 12.83 16.56
N LYS A 395 29.45 13.95 16.89
CA LYS A 395 28.07 13.96 17.41
C LYS A 395 27.05 13.39 16.41
N SER A 396 27.36 13.38 15.13
CA SER A 396 26.49 12.80 14.08
C SER A 396 26.26 11.31 14.21
N VAL A 397 27.09 10.60 14.99
CA VAL A 397 26.88 9.16 15.26
C VAL A 397 25.78 8.89 16.28
N CYS A 398 25.31 9.92 17.00
CA CYS A 398 24.24 9.81 17.98
C CYS A 398 22.87 9.93 17.30
N TYR A 399 21.88 9.15 17.78
CA TYR A 399 20.51 9.19 17.27
C TYR A 399 19.51 9.27 18.41
N MET A 400 19.02 10.47 18.65
CA MET A 400 17.98 10.77 19.65
C MET A 400 16.79 11.45 18.94
N PRO A 401 15.82 10.69 18.42
CA PRO A 401 14.64 11.27 17.79
C PRO A 401 13.81 12.06 18.80
N VAL A 402 13.10 13.08 18.31
CA VAL A 402 12.17 13.90 19.12
C VAL A 402 10.75 13.69 18.61
N ASN A 403 9.77 13.87 19.49
CA ASN A 403 8.36 13.89 19.10
C ASN A 403 8.01 15.22 18.42
N TYR A 404 6.97 15.25 17.57
CA TYR A 404 6.57 16.46 16.84
C TYR A 404 6.12 17.62 17.76
N ASP A 405 5.51 17.28 18.88
CA ASP A 405 5.08 18.23 19.90
C ASP A 405 6.20 18.67 20.85
N GLY A 406 7.36 18.05 20.75
CA GLY A 406 8.50 18.27 21.63
C GLY A 406 8.29 17.77 23.06
N GLN A 407 7.22 17.01 23.30
CA GLN A 407 6.87 16.48 24.63
C GLN A 407 7.22 14.99 24.75
N TYR A 408 7.30 14.54 26.01
CA TYR A 408 7.51 13.14 26.36
C TYR A 408 6.40 12.69 27.30
N HIS A 409 5.77 11.56 26.99
CA HIS A 409 4.50 11.14 27.62
C HIS A 409 4.69 10.09 28.72
N GLY A 410 5.94 9.66 28.98
CA GLY A 410 6.20 8.56 29.94
C GLY A 410 5.69 7.21 29.42
N PRO A 411 5.12 6.37 30.29
CA PRO A 411 4.59 5.06 29.85
C PRO A 411 3.37 5.27 28.95
N ILE A 412 3.45 4.73 27.73
CA ILE A 412 2.41 4.84 26.70
C ILE A 412 2.13 3.50 26.05
N SER A 413 0.86 3.17 25.85
CA SER A 413 0.48 1.96 25.12
C SER A 413 0.82 2.07 23.63
N LEU A 414 1.07 0.95 22.97
CA LEU A 414 1.30 0.92 21.53
C LEU A 414 0.09 1.45 20.75
N ARG A 415 -1.13 1.24 21.25
CA ARG A 415 -2.36 1.85 20.74
C ARG A 415 -2.23 3.37 20.68
N ASN A 416 -1.98 3.98 21.81
CA ASN A 416 -1.89 5.43 21.90
C ASN A 416 -0.69 5.97 21.11
N ALA A 417 0.45 5.29 21.16
CA ALA A 417 1.65 5.67 20.44
C ALA A 417 1.45 5.68 18.93
N LEU A 418 0.78 4.66 18.36
CA LEU A 418 0.48 4.59 16.93
C LEU A 418 -0.62 5.59 16.53
N ALA A 419 -1.71 5.65 17.29
CA ALA A 419 -2.84 6.55 17.02
C ALA A 419 -2.43 8.03 17.05
N GLN A 420 -1.58 8.42 17.99
CA GLN A 420 -1.03 9.79 18.15
C GLN A 420 0.24 10.01 17.32
N SER A 421 0.75 8.96 16.66
CA SER A 421 1.94 9.06 15.82
C SER A 421 3.24 9.44 16.55
N ILE A 422 3.38 9.05 17.81
CA ILE A 422 4.56 9.34 18.63
C ILE A 422 5.81 8.69 18.04
N ASN A 423 6.95 9.39 18.04
CA ASN A 423 8.14 8.94 17.32
C ASN A 423 8.99 7.94 18.11
N ILE A 424 9.27 8.24 19.40
CA ILE A 424 10.18 7.41 20.20
C ILE A 424 9.66 5.99 20.37
N PRO A 425 8.39 5.75 20.74
CA PRO A 425 7.81 4.41 20.75
C PRO A 425 7.89 3.70 19.41
N ALA A 426 7.72 4.42 18.30
CA ALA A 426 7.80 3.82 16.98
C ALA A 426 9.22 3.34 16.65
N VAL A 427 10.25 4.12 17.00
CA VAL A 427 11.66 3.71 16.84
C VAL A 427 11.99 2.53 17.74
N LYS A 428 11.49 2.50 18.99
CA LYS A 428 11.60 1.35 19.88
C LYS A 428 10.96 0.11 19.26
N MET A 429 9.78 0.24 18.67
CA MET A 429 9.11 -0.88 18.01
C MET A 429 9.91 -1.41 16.82
N LEU A 430 10.48 -0.54 15.97
CA LEU A 430 11.33 -1.02 14.88
C LEU A 430 12.57 -1.77 15.40
N TYR A 431 13.18 -1.32 16.50
CA TYR A 431 14.27 -2.05 17.13
C TYR A 431 13.84 -3.43 17.64
N LEU A 432 12.70 -3.51 18.33
CA LEU A 432 12.16 -4.76 18.89
C LEU A 432 11.73 -5.74 17.79
N VAL A 433 11.19 -5.25 16.70
CA VAL A 433 10.80 -6.04 15.53
C VAL A 433 12.03 -6.54 14.77
N GLY A 434 13.02 -5.67 14.61
CA GLY A 434 14.16 -5.85 13.71
C GLY A 434 13.87 -5.30 12.31
N LEU A 435 14.91 -4.72 11.71
CA LEU A 435 14.81 -4.05 10.42
C LEU A 435 14.37 -5.00 9.30
N ASP A 436 15.01 -6.18 9.22
CA ASP A 436 14.72 -7.16 8.18
C ASP A 436 13.26 -7.63 8.22
N HIS A 437 12.76 -7.96 9.41
CA HIS A 437 11.38 -8.41 9.56
C HIS A 437 10.36 -7.31 9.22
N ALA A 438 10.66 -6.05 9.57
CA ALA A 438 9.80 -4.91 9.21
C ALA A 438 9.77 -4.67 7.68
N ILE A 439 10.91 -4.82 6.99
CA ILE A 439 11.00 -4.71 5.53
C ILE A 439 10.26 -5.88 4.87
N GLU A 440 10.48 -7.11 5.33
CA GLU A 440 9.79 -8.29 4.81
C GLU A 440 8.27 -8.21 4.98
N PHE A 441 7.82 -7.67 6.11
CA PHE A 441 6.40 -7.39 6.31
C PHE A 441 5.87 -6.38 5.28
N ALA A 442 6.59 -5.28 5.07
CA ALA A 442 6.23 -4.25 4.09
C ALA A 442 6.22 -4.81 2.64
N GLU A 443 7.19 -5.67 2.29
CA GLU A 443 7.24 -6.33 0.98
C GLU A 443 6.06 -7.28 0.76
N ARG A 444 5.69 -8.07 1.77
CA ARG A 444 4.53 -8.98 1.69
C ARG A 444 3.23 -8.24 1.41
N VAL A 445 3.04 -7.08 2.02
CA VAL A 445 1.83 -6.26 1.80
C VAL A 445 1.87 -5.46 0.49
N GLY A 446 3.01 -5.40 -0.21
CA GLY A 446 3.11 -4.84 -1.55
C GLY A 446 4.07 -3.68 -1.74
N ILE A 447 4.83 -3.27 -0.73
CA ILE A 447 5.84 -2.22 -0.86
C ILE A 447 7.13 -2.84 -1.40
N THR A 448 7.43 -2.64 -2.68
CA THR A 448 8.56 -3.30 -3.36
C THR A 448 9.79 -2.43 -3.52
N SER A 449 9.75 -1.17 -3.08
CA SER A 449 10.83 -0.20 -3.28
C SER A 449 11.99 -0.30 -2.27
N LEU A 450 11.86 -1.11 -1.21
CA LEU A 450 12.81 -1.20 -0.10
C LEU A 450 13.89 -2.30 -0.28
N GLN A 451 14.27 -2.63 -1.48
CA GLN A 451 15.14 -3.77 -1.79
C GLN A 451 16.58 -3.62 -1.27
N ASN A 452 17.09 -2.41 -1.13
CA ASN A 452 18.45 -2.17 -0.64
C ASN A 452 18.46 -1.99 0.88
N LYS A 453 18.37 -3.12 1.61
CA LYS A 453 18.20 -3.15 3.07
C LYS A 453 19.34 -2.46 3.84
N GLU A 454 20.57 -2.48 3.30
CA GLU A 454 21.76 -1.87 3.92
C GLU A 454 21.70 -0.33 4.02
N ARG A 455 20.84 0.31 3.23
CA ARG A 455 20.63 1.78 3.28
C ARG A 455 19.80 2.23 4.48
N TYR A 456 19.06 1.32 5.11
CA TYR A 456 18.08 1.66 6.12
C TYR A 456 18.58 1.38 7.53
N GLY A 457 18.10 2.17 8.47
CA GLY A 457 18.31 2.02 9.89
C GLY A 457 17.01 2.26 10.65
N LEU A 458 17.10 2.58 11.92
CA LEU A 458 15.93 2.84 12.77
C LEU A 458 15.09 4.05 12.30
N THR A 459 15.62 4.89 11.42
CA THR A 459 14.89 5.99 10.78
C THR A 459 13.82 5.51 9.80
N LEU A 460 13.85 4.22 9.36
CA LEU A 460 12.87 3.66 8.44
C LEU A 460 11.43 3.83 8.95
N VAL A 461 11.18 3.62 10.24
CA VAL A 461 9.84 3.78 10.83
C VAL A 461 9.32 5.22 10.80
N LEU A 462 10.22 6.19 10.66
CA LEU A 462 9.90 7.61 10.48
C LEU A 462 9.88 8.01 8.99
N GLY A 463 9.90 7.00 8.09
CA GLY A 463 9.80 7.20 6.66
C GLY A 463 11.14 7.40 5.95
N GLY A 464 12.24 6.87 6.48
CA GLY A 464 13.56 6.93 5.84
C GLY A 464 13.70 6.10 4.55
N GLY A 465 12.65 5.40 4.11
CA GLY A 465 12.58 4.66 2.85
C GLY A 465 11.59 5.31 1.89
N GLU A 466 11.91 5.34 0.60
CA GLU A 466 11.08 6.00 -0.42
C GLU A 466 10.08 5.00 -1.03
N VAL A 467 8.81 5.41 -1.12
CA VAL A 467 7.69 4.61 -1.60
C VAL A 467 6.76 5.45 -2.49
N SER A 468 5.98 4.82 -3.37
CA SER A 468 4.96 5.54 -4.15
C SER A 468 3.63 5.65 -3.40
N LEU A 469 2.83 6.67 -3.73
CA LEU A 469 1.49 6.83 -3.17
C LEU A 469 0.59 5.65 -3.54
N LEU A 470 0.71 5.14 -4.75
CA LEU A 470 -0.03 3.97 -5.22
C LEU A 470 0.33 2.71 -4.42
N ASP A 471 1.63 2.43 -4.22
CA ASP A 471 2.05 1.27 -3.43
C ASP A 471 1.57 1.37 -1.99
N MET A 472 1.69 2.56 -1.37
CA MET A 472 1.20 2.80 -0.02
C MET A 472 -0.31 2.61 0.09
N THR A 473 -1.08 3.15 -0.86
CA THR A 473 -2.54 3.01 -0.88
C THR A 473 -2.94 1.55 -1.03
N SER A 474 -2.29 0.81 -1.95
CA SER A 474 -2.52 -0.62 -2.13
C SER A 474 -2.15 -1.44 -0.89
N ALA A 475 -1.03 -1.13 -0.24
CA ALA A 475 -0.56 -1.83 0.95
C ALA A 475 -1.51 -1.63 2.16
N TYR A 476 -2.07 -0.43 2.33
CA TYR A 476 -3.11 -0.19 3.33
C TYR A 476 -4.39 -0.97 3.04
N GLY A 477 -4.64 -1.32 1.77
CA GLY A 477 -5.72 -2.21 1.36
C GLY A 477 -5.66 -3.59 2.00
N VAL A 478 -4.47 -4.06 2.38
CA VAL A 478 -4.32 -5.33 3.09
C VAL A 478 -4.90 -5.26 4.50
N PHE A 479 -4.74 -4.14 5.20
CA PHE A 479 -5.39 -3.93 6.50
C PHE A 479 -6.90 -3.80 6.35
N ALA A 480 -7.37 -3.11 5.29
CA ALA A 480 -8.79 -2.96 4.98
C ALA A 480 -9.47 -4.29 4.65
N ASN A 481 -8.74 -5.23 4.04
CA ASN A 481 -9.24 -6.52 3.54
C ASN A 481 -8.81 -7.70 4.43
N ASP A 482 -8.78 -7.50 5.74
CA ASP A 482 -8.58 -8.55 6.74
C ASP A 482 -7.34 -9.43 6.49
N GLY A 483 -6.23 -8.80 6.11
CA GLY A 483 -4.93 -9.43 5.88
C GLY A 483 -4.74 -10.06 4.49
N LYS A 484 -5.67 -9.84 3.58
CA LYS A 484 -5.62 -10.35 2.20
C LYS A 484 -5.17 -9.26 1.24
N ARG A 485 -4.22 -9.59 0.38
CA ARG A 485 -3.69 -8.70 -0.64
C ARG A 485 -4.30 -9.00 -1.99
N ASN A 486 -4.83 -7.97 -2.64
CA ASN A 486 -5.11 -7.93 -4.06
C ASN A 486 -4.13 -6.93 -4.69
N PRO A 487 -3.21 -7.37 -5.58
CA PRO A 487 -2.33 -6.45 -6.29
C PRO A 487 -3.15 -5.42 -7.06
N TYR A 488 -2.72 -4.16 -7.04
CA TYR A 488 -3.45 -3.14 -7.79
C TYR A 488 -3.48 -3.42 -9.29
N THR A 489 -4.57 -3.05 -9.92
CA THR A 489 -4.77 -3.14 -11.37
C THR A 489 -5.49 -1.91 -11.89
N GLY A 490 -5.13 -1.49 -13.10
CA GLY A 490 -5.79 -0.40 -13.82
C GLY A 490 -6.61 -0.87 -15.02
N ILE A 491 -6.54 -2.16 -15.41
CA ILE A 491 -7.19 -2.68 -16.61
C ILE A 491 -8.15 -3.81 -16.23
N LEU A 492 -9.40 -3.71 -16.68
CA LEU A 492 -10.40 -4.77 -16.56
C LEU A 492 -10.40 -5.68 -17.77
N LYS A 493 -10.35 -5.11 -18.98
CA LYS A 493 -10.45 -5.89 -20.19
C LYS A 493 -9.71 -5.21 -21.34
N VAL A 494 -9.06 -6.02 -22.18
CA VAL A 494 -8.46 -5.60 -23.45
C VAL A 494 -9.06 -6.46 -24.55
N GLU A 495 -9.64 -5.82 -25.57
CA GLU A 495 -10.20 -6.44 -26.76
C GLU A 495 -9.39 -5.98 -27.98
N ASP A 496 -9.29 -6.86 -29.00
CA ASP A 496 -8.72 -6.51 -30.30
C ASP A 496 -9.72 -5.68 -31.15
N SER A 497 -9.28 -5.28 -32.31
CA SER A 497 -10.10 -4.53 -33.26
C SER A 497 -11.31 -5.30 -33.81
N SER A 498 -11.35 -6.60 -33.65
CA SER A 498 -12.47 -7.49 -34.01
C SER A 498 -13.44 -7.75 -32.87
N GLY A 499 -13.13 -7.24 -31.66
CA GLY A 499 -13.92 -7.45 -30.46
C GLY A 499 -13.59 -8.73 -29.70
N ASN A 500 -12.52 -9.45 -30.09
CA ASN A 500 -12.08 -10.63 -29.33
C ASN A 500 -11.35 -10.19 -28.06
N VAL A 501 -11.64 -10.84 -26.95
CA VAL A 501 -10.98 -10.58 -25.67
C VAL A 501 -9.55 -11.13 -25.69
N ILE A 502 -8.57 -10.22 -25.57
CA ILE A 502 -7.14 -10.57 -25.48
C ILE A 502 -6.76 -10.84 -24.02
N SER A 503 -7.28 -10.02 -23.11
CA SER A 503 -6.99 -10.13 -21.68
C SER A 503 -8.19 -9.63 -20.88
N GLU A 504 -8.49 -10.33 -19.78
CA GLU A 504 -9.53 -9.95 -18.83
C GLU A 504 -9.00 -10.09 -17.40
N TYR A 505 -9.40 -9.15 -16.55
CA TYR A 505 -9.02 -9.13 -15.15
C TYR A 505 -9.57 -10.38 -14.44
N THR A 506 -8.69 -11.05 -13.72
CA THR A 506 -9.04 -12.09 -12.77
C THR A 506 -8.48 -11.72 -11.39
N GLN A 507 -9.30 -11.79 -10.36
CA GLN A 507 -8.88 -11.48 -9.00
C GLN A 507 -7.76 -12.43 -8.54
N LYS A 508 -6.70 -11.87 -7.94
CA LYS A 508 -5.52 -12.60 -7.45
C LYS A 508 -5.33 -12.36 -5.95
N GLU A 509 -6.36 -12.70 -5.18
CA GLU A 509 -6.33 -12.54 -3.74
C GLU A 509 -5.34 -13.52 -3.09
N THR A 510 -4.48 -13.04 -2.20
CA THR A 510 -3.55 -13.85 -1.42
C THR A 510 -3.59 -13.42 0.05
N LYS A 511 -3.67 -14.38 0.98
CA LYS A 511 -3.51 -14.12 2.40
C LYS A 511 -2.02 -13.85 2.68
N VAL A 512 -1.68 -12.65 3.17
CA VAL A 512 -0.29 -12.21 3.42
C VAL A 512 0.00 -11.91 4.88
N MET A 513 -1.05 -11.83 5.72
CA MET A 513 -0.93 -11.75 7.17
C MET A 513 -2.11 -12.42 7.86
N ASP A 514 -2.00 -12.64 9.16
CA ASP A 514 -3.11 -13.11 9.96
C ASP A 514 -4.19 -12.02 10.05
N PRO A 515 -5.48 -12.33 9.89
CA PRO A 515 -6.58 -11.37 10.03
C PRO A 515 -6.54 -10.57 11.33
N GLU A 516 -6.15 -11.20 12.44
CA GLU A 516 -6.05 -10.52 13.74
C GLU A 516 -5.06 -9.35 13.74
N ILE A 517 -3.99 -9.43 12.96
CA ILE A 517 -3.03 -8.32 12.83
C ILE A 517 -3.67 -7.14 12.11
N ALA A 518 -4.36 -7.41 11.00
CA ALA A 518 -5.07 -6.40 10.23
C ALA A 518 -6.15 -5.71 11.10
N ARG A 519 -6.92 -6.50 11.85
CA ARG A 519 -7.96 -6.00 12.76
C ARG A 519 -7.39 -5.12 13.87
N LYS A 520 -6.30 -5.54 14.52
CA LYS A 520 -5.61 -4.73 15.54
C LYS A 520 -5.12 -3.39 14.98
N ILE A 521 -4.56 -3.38 13.76
CA ILE A 521 -4.13 -2.13 13.09
C ILE A 521 -5.34 -1.26 12.77
N SER A 522 -6.40 -1.82 12.19
CA SER A 522 -7.62 -1.09 11.85
C SER A 522 -8.34 -0.53 13.07
N ASP A 523 -8.41 -1.29 14.16
CA ASP A 523 -8.96 -0.89 15.45
C ASP A 523 -8.19 0.30 16.04
N VAL A 524 -6.85 0.22 16.08
CA VAL A 524 -6.01 1.34 16.57
C VAL A 524 -6.14 2.59 15.68
N LEU A 525 -6.13 2.41 14.36
CA LEU A 525 -6.19 3.53 13.41
C LEU A 525 -7.59 4.13 13.25
N SER A 526 -8.64 3.46 13.68
CA SER A 526 -10.01 3.99 13.74
C SER A 526 -10.38 4.57 15.10
N ASP A 527 -9.57 4.34 16.14
CA ASP A 527 -9.80 4.80 17.51
C ASP A 527 -9.62 6.33 17.64
N ASN A 528 -10.74 7.06 17.55
CA ASN A 528 -10.72 8.53 17.69
C ASN A 528 -10.39 8.98 19.12
N VAL A 529 -10.69 8.17 20.13
CA VAL A 529 -10.35 8.52 21.53
C VAL A 529 -8.84 8.46 21.71
N ALA A 530 -8.20 7.39 21.26
CA ALA A 530 -6.75 7.22 21.34
C ALA A 530 -5.98 8.32 20.59
N ARG A 531 -6.49 8.84 19.46
CA ARG A 531 -5.83 9.89 18.67
C ARG A 531 -6.15 11.32 19.14
N THR A 532 -7.20 11.52 19.92
CA THR A 532 -7.67 12.85 20.36
C THR A 532 -6.59 13.73 21.00
N PRO A 533 -5.65 13.22 21.83
CA PRO A 533 -4.60 14.06 22.41
C PRO A 533 -3.72 14.75 21.38
N ALA A 534 -3.46 14.12 20.22
CA ALA A 534 -2.59 14.67 19.18
C ALA A 534 -3.35 15.47 18.11
N PHE A 535 -4.59 15.09 17.79
CA PHE A 535 -5.31 15.64 16.64
C PHE A 535 -6.59 16.40 17.00
N GLY A 536 -7.07 16.27 18.25
CA GLY A 536 -8.37 16.78 18.66
C GLY A 536 -9.54 15.86 18.30
N ALA A 537 -10.60 15.89 19.10
CA ALA A 537 -11.76 15.02 18.94
C ALA A 537 -12.56 15.29 17.64
N GLN A 538 -12.57 16.53 17.17
CA GLN A 538 -13.26 16.96 15.93
C GLN A 538 -12.26 17.36 14.86
N SER A 539 -11.34 16.45 14.54
CA SER A 539 -10.36 16.66 13.48
C SER A 539 -10.89 16.19 12.13
N TYR A 540 -10.21 16.58 11.04
CA TYR A 540 -10.46 16.05 9.68
C TYR A 540 -10.27 14.52 9.56
N LEU A 541 -9.82 13.86 10.63
CA LEU A 541 -9.62 12.41 10.67
C LEU A 541 -10.84 11.66 11.26
N ASN A 542 -11.84 12.38 11.75
CA ASN A 542 -13.01 11.80 12.40
C ASN A 542 -14.24 11.84 11.48
N PHE A 543 -14.90 10.70 11.35
CA PHE A 543 -16.15 10.52 10.61
C PHE A 543 -17.19 9.90 11.55
N PRO A 544 -18.06 10.71 12.19
CA PRO A 544 -18.96 10.24 13.25
C PRO A 544 -19.87 9.06 12.86
N ASN A 545 -20.22 8.95 11.56
CA ASN A 545 -21.15 7.95 11.06
C ASN A 545 -20.47 6.78 10.32
N HIS A 546 -19.14 6.77 10.27
CA HIS A 546 -18.38 5.74 9.55
C HIS A 546 -17.11 5.39 10.33
N GLN A 547 -16.81 4.12 10.42
CA GLN A 547 -15.53 3.66 10.97
C GLN A 547 -14.45 3.79 9.89
N VAL A 548 -13.58 4.78 10.06
CA VAL A 548 -12.48 5.05 9.12
C VAL A 548 -11.15 4.97 9.85
N ALA A 549 -10.30 4.06 9.41
CA ALA A 549 -8.93 3.95 9.89
C ALA A 549 -8.03 4.92 9.13
N VAL A 550 -7.22 5.72 9.85
CA VAL A 550 -6.46 6.82 9.24
C VAL A 550 -5.07 6.93 9.84
N LYS A 551 -4.08 7.22 8.98
CA LYS A 551 -2.72 7.55 9.38
C LYS A 551 -2.17 8.70 8.56
N THR A 552 -1.62 9.70 9.24
CA THR A 552 -0.88 10.81 8.63
C THR A 552 0.61 10.53 8.60
N GLY A 553 1.31 11.12 7.65
CA GLY A 553 2.75 11.12 7.53
C GLY A 553 3.29 12.50 7.20
N THR A 554 4.36 12.91 7.87
CA THR A 554 5.09 14.14 7.57
C THR A 554 6.56 13.81 7.59
N THR A 555 7.30 14.23 6.57
CA THR A 555 8.76 14.06 6.53
C THR A 555 9.48 15.08 7.43
N ASN A 556 10.67 14.74 7.88
CA ASN A 556 11.42 15.56 8.83
C ASN A 556 11.58 16.99 8.34
N ASP A 557 11.97 17.23 7.12
CA ASP A 557 12.17 18.59 6.61
C ASP A 557 10.90 19.24 6.03
N TYR A 558 9.72 18.69 6.35
CA TYR A 558 8.42 19.19 5.85
C TYR A 558 8.34 19.23 4.32
N ARG A 559 8.93 18.23 3.64
CA ARG A 559 8.90 18.12 2.17
C ARG A 559 7.67 17.42 1.65
N ASP A 560 7.16 16.44 2.42
CA ASP A 560 6.04 15.61 2.04
C ASP A 560 5.00 15.55 3.17
N ALA A 561 3.75 15.76 2.84
CA ALA A 561 2.60 15.56 3.70
C ALA A 561 1.73 14.42 3.13
N TRP A 562 1.56 13.36 3.91
CA TRP A 562 0.83 12.15 3.53
C TRP A 562 -0.40 11.94 4.41
N ILE A 563 -1.43 11.33 3.84
CA ILE A 563 -2.53 10.75 4.58
C ILE A 563 -3.02 9.50 3.86
N LEU A 564 -3.17 8.42 4.59
CA LEU A 564 -3.73 7.16 4.13
C LEU A 564 -4.89 6.83 5.06
N GLY A 565 -6.04 6.54 4.50
CA GLY A 565 -7.16 6.06 5.30
C GLY A 565 -8.07 5.15 4.52
N TYR A 566 -8.83 4.34 5.23
CA TYR A 566 -9.61 3.28 4.63
C TYR A 566 -10.83 2.89 5.44
N THR A 567 -11.80 2.34 4.73
CA THR A 567 -12.90 1.50 5.21
C THR A 567 -12.72 0.08 4.64
N PRO A 568 -13.53 -0.91 5.00
CA PRO A 568 -13.48 -2.23 4.36
C PRO A 568 -13.74 -2.24 2.85
N SER A 569 -14.28 -1.15 2.27
CA SER A 569 -14.67 -1.05 0.85
C SER A 569 -13.90 -0.02 0.04
N LEU A 570 -13.09 0.84 0.66
CA LEU A 570 -12.34 1.89 -0.04
C LEU A 570 -11.06 2.25 0.72
N VAL A 571 -9.96 2.38 -0.01
CA VAL A 571 -8.71 2.96 0.50
C VAL A 571 -8.40 4.22 -0.27
N VAL A 572 -8.08 5.30 0.43
CA VAL A 572 -7.68 6.58 -0.18
C VAL A 572 -6.37 7.03 0.42
N GLY A 573 -5.40 7.20 -0.45
CA GLY A 573 -4.13 7.86 -0.15
C GLY A 573 -4.09 9.25 -0.78
N ALA A 574 -3.53 10.23 -0.07
CA ALA A 574 -3.27 11.55 -0.62
C ALA A 574 -1.91 12.07 -0.16
N TRP A 575 -1.31 12.89 -1.02
CA TRP A 575 -0.03 13.53 -0.82
C TRP A 575 -0.11 15.02 -1.18
N ALA A 576 0.65 15.86 -0.45
CA ALA A 576 0.91 17.25 -0.82
C ALA A 576 2.38 17.59 -0.57
N GLY A 577 2.93 18.44 -1.44
CA GLY A 577 4.32 18.87 -1.39
C GLY A 577 4.75 19.61 -2.64
N ASN A 578 6.05 19.59 -2.91
CA ASN A 578 6.65 20.20 -4.09
C ASN A 578 7.34 19.14 -4.95
N ASN A 579 7.13 19.19 -6.27
CA ASN A 579 7.73 18.22 -7.20
C ASN A 579 9.25 18.27 -7.16
N ASP A 580 9.82 19.46 -7.04
CA ASP A 580 11.27 19.73 -6.91
C ASP A 580 11.84 19.38 -5.52
N ASN A 581 11.01 18.79 -4.64
CA ASN A 581 11.38 18.43 -3.28
C ASN A 581 11.80 19.60 -2.38
N THR A 582 11.42 20.83 -2.70
CA THR A 582 11.61 21.98 -1.81
C THR A 582 10.70 21.88 -0.58
N PRO A 583 11.15 22.38 0.60
CA PRO A 583 10.33 22.30 1.82
C PRO A 583 9.05 23.13 1.74
N MET A 584 8.00 22.61 2.35
CA MET A 584 6.79 23.35 2.70
C MET A 584 6.99 24.16 4.00
N GLU A 585 5.98 24.94 4.39
CA GLU A 585 5.92 25.54 5.71
C GLU A 585 5.93 24.46 6.82
N LYS A 586 6.52 24.80 7.97
CA LYS A 586 6.67 23.88 9.12
C LYS A 586 5.33 23.54 9.78
N LYS A 587 4.51 22.78 9.07
CA LYS A 587 3.22 22.28 9.54
C LYS A 587 3.11 20.77 9.28
N VAL A 588 2.42 20.07 10.17
CA VAL A 588 2.18 18.63 10.01
C VAL A 588 1.07 18.34 9.00
N ALA A 589 1.09 17.16 8.42
CA ALA A 589 0.15 16.70 7.38
C ALA A 589 -1.33 16.88 7.74
N GLY A 590 -1.67 16.79 9.03
CA GLY A 590 -3.04 17.03 9.53
C GLY A 590 -3.62 18.41 9.17
N PHE A 591 -2.78 19.41 8.94
CA PHE A 591 -3.21 20.75 8.49
C PHE A 591 -3.12 20.90 6.96
N ILE A 592 -2.16 20.24 6.30
CA ILE A 592 -1.86 20.46 4.89
C ILE A 592 -2.74 19.57 4.00
N ILE A 593 -2.75 18.25 4.22
CA ILE A 593 -3.38 17.30 3.31
C ILE A 593 -4.69 16.70 3.86
N ALA A 594 -4.88 16.67 5.18
CA ALA A 594 -6.09 16.08 5.75
C ALA A 594 -7.39 16.80 5.32
N PRO A 595 -7.45 18.13 5.15
CA PRO A 595 -8.65 18.80 4.64
C PRO A 595 -9.06 18.32 3.23
N LEU A 596 -8.09 18.16 2.33
CA LEU A 596 -8.31 17.64 0.97
C LEU A 596 -8.86 16.20 1.02
N TRP A 597 -8.17 15.34 1.75
CA TRP A 597 -8.53 13.93 1.89
C TRP A 597 -9.91 13.76 2.55
N ASN A 598 -10.21 14.52 3.59
CA ASN A 598 -11.52 14.52 4.26
C ASN A 598 -12.63 14.96 3.31
N ALA A 599 -12.40 16.00 2.49
CA ALA A 599 -13.37 16.49 1.54
C ALA A 599 -13.73 15.39 0.52
N PHE A 600 -12.74 14.67 0.00
CA PHE A 600 -12.99 13.55 -0.92
C PHE A 600 -13.74 12.40 -0.23
N PHE A 601 -13.26 11.96 0.93
CA PHE A 601 -13.89 10.88 1.68
C PHE A 601 -15.34 11.20 2.03
N SER A 602 -15.61 12.40 2.54
CA SER A 602 -16.96 12.86 2.91
C SER A 602 -17.93 12.88 1.72
N GLU A 603 -17.42 13.14 0.51
CA GLU A 603 -18.23 13.16 -0.72
C GLU A 603 -18.49 11.75 -1.27
N ILE A 604 -17.62 10.78 -0.98
CA ILE A 604 -17.73 9.41 -1.51
C ILE A 604 -18.39 8.45 -0.52
N LEU A 605 -18.11 8.56 0.79
CA LEU A 605 -18.64 7.65 1.82
C LEU A 605 -20.17 7.42 1.75
N PRO A 606 -21.02 8.44 1.51
CA PRO A 606 -22.47 8.21 1.44
C PRO A 606 -22.92 7.28 0.30
N SER A 607 -22.07 7.08 -0.71
CA SER A 607 -22.36 6.19 -1.85
C SER A 607 -21.81 4.77 -1.66
N LEU A 608 -21.07 4.52 -0.58
CA LEU A 608 -20.49 3.23 -0.27
C LEU A 608 -21.32 2.44 0.75
N PRO A 609 -21.19 1.11 0.79
CA PRO A 609 -21.76 0.31 1.85
C PRO A 609 -21.25 0.76 3.23
N ALA A 610 -22.15 0.86 4.21
CA ALA A 610 -21.78 1.11 5.60
C ALA A 610 -21.25 -0.20 6.22
N GLU A 611 -19.95 -0.42 6.09
CA GLU A 611 -19.25 -1.59 6.63
C GLU A 611 -18.35 -1.16 7.79
N ASN A 612 -18.31 -1.96 8.85
CA ASN A 612 -17.38 -1.83 9.96
C ASN A 612 -16.26 -2.86 9.84
N PHE A 613 -15.10 -2.56 10.44
CA PHE A 613 -14.05 -3.55 10.59
C PHE A 613 -14.49 -4.64 11.59
N PRO A 614 -14.10 -5.90 11.37
CA PRO A 614 -14.24 -6.92 12.40
C PRO A 614 -13.42 -6.54 13.63
N ASP A 615 -13.99 -6.73 14.83
CA ASP A 615 -13.28 -6.48 16.07
C ASP A 615 -12.12 -7.47 16.25
N PRO A 616 -10.95 -7.02 16.75
CA PRO A 616 -9.89 -7.91 17.13
C PRO A 616 -10.25 -8.70 18.39
N GLN A 617 -9.64 -9.87 18.57
CA GLN A 617 -9.79 -10.63 19.80
C GLN A 617 -9.20 -9.84 20.99
N PRO A 618 -9.86 -9.86 22.14
CA PRO A 618 -9.34 -9.22 23.36
C PRO A 618 -7.95 -9.74 23.73
N THR A 619 -7.12 -8.87 24.26
CA THR A 619 -5.79 -9.25 24.77
C THR A 619 -5.91 -10.33 25.83
N GLN A 620 -5.19 -11.43 25.65
CA GLN A 620 -5.24 -12.57 26.56
C GLN A 620 -4.69 -12.19 27.94
N LYS A 621 -5.39 -12.65 29.00
CA LYS A 621 -5.01 -12.34 30.39
C LYS A 621 -3.76 -13.11 30.88
N ASN A 622 -3.40 -14.21 30.24
CA ASN A 622 -2.29 -15.08 30.62
C ASN A 622 -0.92 -14.68 30.07
N ILE A 623 -0.85 -13.56 29.36
CA ILE A 623 0.42 -12.99 28.88
C ILE A 623 1.03 -12.04 29.90
N LYS A 624 2.33 -11.70 29.71
CA LYS A 624 3.08 -10.81 30.61
C LYS A 624 2.35 -9.49 30.86
N PRO A 625 2.41 -8.93 32.09
CA PRO A 625 1.77 -7.64 32.42
C PRO A 625 2.14 -6.51 31.45
N ALA A 626 3.43 -6.37 31.11
CA ALA A 626 3.91 -5.33 30.21
C ALA A 626 3.30 -5.42 28.78
N LEU A 627 2.87 -6.62 28.33
CA LEU A 627 2.22 -6.82 27.03
C LEU A 627 0.71 -6.54 27.06
N ARG A 628 0.08 -6.40 28.24
CA ARG A 628 -1.36 -6.21 28.39
C ARG A 628 -1.74 -4.93 29.15
N GLY A 629 -0.88 -3.92 29.11
CA GLY A 629 -1.17 -2.59 29.61
C GLY A 629 -0.70 -2.31 31.05
N VAL A 630 -0.11 -3.28 31.74
CA VAL A 630 0.40 -3.09 33.11
C VAL A 630 1.86 -2.65 33.03
N TRP A 631 2.07 -1.35 32.80
CA TRP A 631 3.39 -0.76 32.56
C TRP A 631 4.35 -0.85 33.74
N TYR A 632 3.82 -0.87 34.99
CA TYR A 632 4.63 -1.01 36.20
C TYR A 632 5.06 -2.46 36.45
N GLY A 633 4.66 -3.43 35.64
CA GLY A 633 5.12 -4.81 35.62
C GLY A 633 5.22 -5.47 37.01
N GLY A 634 5.89 -6.58 37.10
CA GLY A 634 6.21 -7.19 38.37
C GLY A 634 5.62 -8.59 38.58
N GLU A 635 5.68 -9.07 39.81
CA GLU A 635 5.16 -10.40 40.16
C GLU A 635 3.62 -10.36 40.22
N ILE A 636 3.00 -11.30 39.52
CA ILE A 636 1.54 -11.44 39.51
C ILE A 636 1.14 -12.39 40.63
N TYR A 637 0.12 -12.01 41.38
CA TYR A 637 -0.56 -12.89 42.31
C TYR A 637 -2.07 -12.65 42.25
N THR A 638 -2.83 -13.65 42.66
CA THR A 638 -4.28 -13.58 42.69
C THR A 638 -4.78 -13.57 44.12
N ILE A 639 -5.80 -12.77 44.38
CA ILE A 639 -6.49 -12.76 45.66
C ILE A 639 -7.98 -13.03 45.45
N ASP A 640 -8.63 -13.57 46.47
CA ASP A 640 -10.05 -13.55 46.58
C ASP A 640 -10.55 -12.15 46.97
N LYS A 641 -11.58 -11.64 46.28
CA LYS A 641 -12.16 -10.32 46.54
C LYS A 641 -12.80 -10.19 47.91
N ILE A 642 -13.25 -11.28 48.49
CA ILE A 642 -13.98 -11.31 49.76
C ILE A 642 -13.01 -11.49 50.93
N SER A 643 -12.23 -12.56 50.95
CA SER A 643 -11.26 -12.85 52.03
C SER A 643 -10.05 -11.92 51.99
N ARG A 644 -9.73 -11.33 50.82
CA ARG A 644 -8.51 -10.58 50.56
C ARG A 644 -7.22 -11.43 50.70
N LYS A 645 -7.32 -12.74 50.83
CA LYS A 645 -6.26 -13.68 50.88
C LYS A 645 -5.87 -14.19 49.50
N ARG A 646 -4.75 -14.92 49.34
CA ARG A 646 -4.35 -15.48 48.04
C ARG A 646 -5.40 -16.48 47.55
N ALA A 647 -5.85 -16.27 46.31
CA ALA A 647 -6.81 -17.18 45.69
C ALA A 647 -6.27 -18.60 45.59
N THR A 648 -7.16 -19.57 45.71
CA THR A 648 -6.90 -21.02 45.55
C THR A 648 -7.63 -21.53 44.29
N GLU A 649 -7.48 -22.80 43.99
CA GLU A 649 -8.24 -23.48 42.93
C GLU A 649 -9.74 -23.52 43.20
N PHE A 650 -10.15 -23.34 44.47
CA PHE A 650 -11.55 -23.35 44.89
C PHE A 650 -12.16 -21.95 44.89
N THR A 651 -11.38 -20.90 44.79
CA THR A 651 -11.88 -19.52 44.71
C THR A 651 -12.67 -19.36 43.41
N PRO A 652 -13.96 -18.96 43.46
CA PRO A 652 -14.76 -18.74 42.25
C PRO A 652 -14.11 -17.77 41.29
N SER A 653 -14.11 -18.06 39.97
CA SER A 653 -13.38 -17.32 38.96
C SER A 653 -13.78 -15.84 38.86
N ASP A 654 -15.03 -15.53 39.19
CA ASP A 654 -15.60 -14.18 39.25
C ASP A 654 -15.17 -13.39 40.51
N LEU A 655 -14.70 -14.08 41.52
CA LEU A 655 -14.16 -13.51 42.76
C LEU A 655 -12.62 -13.42 42.76
N VAL A 656 -11.95 -14.03 41.78
CA VAL A 656 -10.50 -13.89 41.65
C VAL A 656 -10.18 -12.48 41.13
N GLU A 657 -9.36 -11.77 41.91
CA GLU A 657 -8.77 -10.47 41.53
C GLU A 657 -7.27 -10.63 41.36
N GLU A 658 -6.78 -10.26 40.17
CA GLU A 658 -5.36 -10.24 39.89
C GLU A 658 -4.73 -8.98 40.51
N ARG A 659 -3.59 -9.13 41.13
CA ARG A 659 -2.75 -8.06 41.69
C ARG A 659 -1.35 -8.17 41.12
N VAL A 660 -0.71 -7.03 40.90
CA VAL A 660 0.67 -6.95 40.42
C VAL A 660 1.49 -6.18 41.41
N VAL A 661 2.62 -6.73 41.80
CA VAL A 661 3.63 -6.00 42.61
C VAL A 661 4.35 -5.01 41.71
N PRO A 662 4.25 -3.69 41.94
CA PRO A 662 4.94 -2.73 41.10
C PRO A 662 6.45 -2.93 41.08
N ASN A 663 6.99 -3.11 39.87
CA ASN A 663 8.42 -3.16 39.58
C ASN A 663 8.62 -2.54 38.19
N PRO A 664 8.50 -1.19 38.08
CA PRO A 664 8.47 -0.52 36.77
C PRO A 664 9.85 -0.53 36.11
N HIS A 665 9.88 -1.07 34.91
CA HIS A 665 11.05 -1.13 34.03
C HIS A 665 10.62 -0.90 32.58
N GLU A 666 11.58 -0.55 31.75
CA GLU A 666 11.37 -0.51 30.29
C GLU A 666 11.07 -1.91 29.75
N ILE A 667 10.42 -2.00 28.61
CA ILE A 667 9.93 -3.25 28.02
C ILE A 667 11.03 -4.31 27.83
N LEU A 668 12.26 -3.92 27.53
CA LEU A 668 13.42 -4.84 27.39
C LEU A 668 13.80 -5.58 28.67
N TYR A 669 13.34 -5.10 29.84
CA TYR A 669 13.48 -5.83 31.08
C TYR A 669 12.56 -7.07 31.13
N TRP A 670 11.35 -6.91 30.59
CA TRP A 670 10.29 -7.91 30.64
C TRP A 670 10.25 -8.85 29.45
N VAL A 671 10.75 -8.40 28.29
CA VAL A 671 10.53 -9.03 27.00
C VAL A 671 11.84 -9.31 26.30
N ASN A 672 12.01 -10.57 25.86
CA ASN A 672 13.02 -10.90 24.87
C ASN A 672 12.49 -10.48 23.48
N LYS A 673 13.18 -9.57 22.78
CA LYS A 673 12.75 -9.09 21.47
C LYS A 673 12.61 -10.17 20.38
N ASN A 674 13.31 -11.31 20.55
CA ASN A 674 13.20 -12.43 19.60
C ASN A 674 12.03 -13.36 19.91
N ASP A 675 11.57 -13.38 21.18
CA ASP A 675 10.40 -14.13 21.65
C ASP A 675 9.65 -13.32 22.71
N PRO A 676 8.82 -12.36 22.31
CA PRO A 676 8.13 -11.47 23.24
C PRO A 676 7.21 -12.18 24.22
N THR A 677 6.58 -13.26 23.80
CA THR A 677 5.63 -14.04 24.60
C THR A 677 6.26 -15.08 25.49
N GLY A 678 7.49 -15.48 25.19
CA GLY A 678 8.28 -16.46 25.96
C GLY A 678 8.81 -15.89 27.29
N PRO A 679 9.71 -16.56 27.98
CA PRO A 679 10.23 -16.12 29.28
C PRO A 679 10.92 -14.75 29.19
N PRO A 680 10.96 -13.96 30.29
CA PRO A 680 11.74 -12.73 30.32
C PRO A 680 13.23 -13.02 30.11
N PRO A 681 14.02 -12.03 29.67
CA PRO A 681 15.47 -12.19 29.53
C PRO A 681 16.11 -12.61 30.84
N ALA A 682 16.98 -13.63 30.79
CA ALA A 682 17.74 -14.05 31.99
C ALA A 682 18.67 -12.92 32.50
N ASN A 683 19.19 -12.11 31.59
CA ASN A 683 19.93 -10.89 31.89
C ASN A 683 19.61 -9.83 30.84
N PRO A 684 18.80 -8.81 31.14
CA PRO A 684 18.44 -7.75 30.19
C PRO A 684 19.62 -6.90 29.74
N TYR A 685 20.71 -6.85 30.53
CA TYR A 685 21.94 -6.11 30.17
C TYR A 685 22.66 -6.70 28.95
N ASN A 686 22.31 -7.89 28.51
CA ASN A 686 22.85 -8.47 27.27
C ASN A 686 22.31 -7.77 26.01
N ASP A 687 21.19 -7.03 26.10
CA ASP A 687 20.74 -6.22 24.99
C ASP A 687 21.46 -4.86 25.01
N PRO A 688 22.17 -4.47 23.94
CA PRO A 688 22.96 -3.25 23.90
C PRO A 688 22.13 -1.96 24.03
N GLN A 689 20.82 -2.02 23.81
CA GLN A 689 19.91 -0.90 23.98
C GLN A 689 19.35 -0.81 25.40
N PHE A 690 19.46 -1.84 26.22
CA PHE A 690 18.77 -1.89 27.50
C PHE A 690 19.09 -0.68 28.39
N LEU A 691 20.37 -0.41 28.64
CA LEU A 691 20.76 0.73 29.48
C LEU A 691 20.37 2.08 28.87
N LEU A 692 20.38 2.20 27.55
CA LEU A 692 20.00 3.44 26.85
C LEU A 692 18.50 3.75 27.00
N TRP A 693 17.67 2.73 27.23
CA TRP A 693 16.23 2.88 27.42
C TRP A 693 15.85 2.88 28.90
N GLU A 694 16.46 2.01 29.69
CA GLU A 694 16.16 1.82 31.11
C GLU A 694 16.54 3.06 31.93
N THR A 695 17.73 3.63 31.69
CA THR A 695 18.19 4.79 32.46
C THR A 695 17.21 5.97 32.39
N PRO A 696 16.78 6.46 31.23
CA PRO A 696 15.79 7.56 31.18
C PRO A 696 14.41 7.12 31.71
N ALA A 697 14.01 5.86 31.58
CA ALA A 697 12.76 5.37 32.15
C ALA A 697 12.81 5.41 33.69
N GLN A 698 13.91 4.97 34.32
CA GLN A 698 14.09 5.04 35.79
C GLN A 698 14.19 6.48 36.29
N GLN A 699 14.77 7.40 35.52
CA GLN A 699 14.77 8.82 35.83
C GLN A 699 13.35 9.39 35.83
N TRP A 700 12.55 9.03 34.84
CA TRP A 700 11.13 9.43 34.76
C TRP A 700 10.34 8.89 35.95
N ILE A 701 10.48 7.58 36.29
CA ILE A 701 9.83 6.92 37.41
C ILE A 701 10.16 7.65 38.73
N SER A 702 11.45 7.92 38.97
CA SER A 702 11.93 8.58 40.17
C SER A 702 11.40 10.02 40.27
N SER A 703 11.37 10.75 39.18
CA SER A 703 10.87 12.15 39.15
C SER A 703 9.37 12.27 39.40
N HIS A 704 8.59 11.19 39.16
CA HIS A 704 7.16 11.14 39.42
C HIS A 704 6.82 10.50 40.78
N GLY A 705 7.82 10.31 41.65
CA GLY A 705 7.61 9.80 43.01
C GLY A 705 7.14 8.36 43.09
N LEU A 706 7.34 7.59 42.05
CA LEU A 706 6.98 6.17 42.01
C LEU A 706 8.11 5.34 42.60
N PRO A 707 7.82 4.32 43.45
CA PRO A 707 8.86 3.46 43.99
C PRO A 707 9.45 2.59 42.89
N ALA A 708 10.77 2.55 42.80
CA ALA A 708 11.48 1.69 41.83
C ALA A 708 11.18 0.20 42.09
N LYS A 709 10.90 -0.16 43.32
CA LYS A 709 10.39 -1.49 43.71
C LYS A 709 9.53 -1.31 44.95
N ALA A 710 8.26 -1.67 44.86
CA ALA A 710 7.41 -1.69 46.03
C ALA A 710 7.66 -2.97 46.83
N SER A 711 7.90 -2.88 48.14
CA SER A 711 7.75 -4.00 49.06
C SER A 711 6.25 -4.33 49.10
N ALA A 712 5.79 -5.28 48.30
CA ALA A 712 4.42 -5.70 48.41
C ALA A 712 4.23 -6.63 49.59
N ASN A 713 3.29 -6.35 50.43
CA ASN A 713 2.74 -7.33 51.34
C ASN A 713 1.84 -8.29 50.51
N ILE A 714 2.45 -9.22 49.81
CA ILE A 714 1.67 -10.33 49.23
C ILE A 714 1.08 -11.09 50.43
N PRO A 715 -0.23 -11.28 50.49
CA PRO A 715 -0.84 -12.02 51.56
C PRO A 715 -0.16 -13.40 51.69
N ALA A 716 0.31 -13.73 52.88
CA ALA A 716 0.93 -15.03 53.12
C ALA A 716 -0.13 -16.15 53.21
N GLU A 717 -1.35 -15.75 53.61
CA GLU A 717 -2.47 -16.67 53.79
C GLU A 717 -3.18 -16.92 52.45
N PHE A 718 -3.66 -18.15 52.31
CA PHE A 718 -4.52 -18.53 51.20
C PHE A 718 -5.99 -18.41 51.58
N ASP A 719 -6.83 -18.25 50.60
CA ASP A 719 -8.27 -18.23 50.74
C ASP A 719 -8.75 -19.48 51.50
N ASP A 720 -9.48 -19.24 52.56
CA ASP A 720 -9.97 -20.27 53.48
C ASP A 720 -11.48 -20.31 53.60
N ILE A 721 -12.19 -19.45 52.86
CA ILE A 721 -13.65 -19.38 52.85
C ILE A 721 -14.27 -20.09 51.63
N HIS A 722 -13.50 -20.33 50.58
CA HIS A 722 -13.93 -21.08 49.42
C HIS A 722 -13.37 -22.49 49.38
N ARG A 723 -13.72 -23.30 50.38
CA ARG A 723 -13.37 -24.71 50.45
C ARG A 723 -14.63 -25.58 50.17
N PRO A 724 -14.45 -26.74 49.55
CA PRO A 724 -15.60 -27.61 49.26
C PRO A 724 -16.46 -27.95 50.46
N GLU A 725 -15.82 -28.04 51.64
CA GLU A 725 -16.54 -28.38 52.90
C GLU A 725 -17.37 -27.21 53.45
N LEU A 726 -17.13 -25.98 52.96
CA LEU A 726 -17.84 -24.77 53.38
C LEU A 726 -18.91 -24.37 52.38
N ALA A 727 -19.00 -25.02 51.24
CA ALA A 727 -20.01 -24.79 50.27
C ALA A 727 -21.40 -25.15 50.78
N PRO A 728 -22.47 -24.44 50.41
CA PRO A 728 -23.84 -24.82 50.78
C PRO A 728 -24.09 -26.26 50.37
N SER A 729 -24.88 -26.98 51.18
CA SER A 729 -25.44 -28.28 50.80
C SER A 729 -26.94 -28.11 50.52
N VAL A 730 -27.33 -28.52 49.32
CA VAL A 730 -28.70 -28.37 48.86
C VAL A 730 -29.35 -29.76 48.71
N SER A 731 -30.45 -29.97 49.41
CA SER A 731 -31.26 -31.17 49.24
C SER A 731 -32.69 -30.77 48.83
N ILE A 732 -33.16 -31.27 47.71
CA ILE A 732 -34.53 -31.07 47.24
C ILE A 732 -35.40 -32.13 47.90
N LEU A 733 -36.36 -31.67 48.70
CA LEU A 733 -37.29 -32.55 49.42
C LEU A 733 -38.52 -32.86 48.55
N GLU A 734 -39.00 -31.83 47.87
CA GLU A 734 -40.10 -31.94 46.90
C GLU A 734 -39.86 -31.00 45.71
N PRO A 735 -40.17 -31.38 44.46
CA PRO A 735 -40.74 -32.66 44.06
C PRO A 735 -39.69 -33.78 44.17
N ASN A 736 -40.17 -35.02 44.35
CA ASN A 736 -39.31 -36.20 44.41
C ASN A 736 -39.42 -37.05 43.14
N ALA A 737 -38.41 -37.88 42.88
CA ALA A 737 -38.30 -38.67 41.65
C ALA A 737 -39.34 -39.84 41.53
N THR A 738 -40.00 -40.20 42.60
CA THR A 738 -40.90 -41.36 42.66
C THR A 738 -42.36 -40.98 42.54
N THR A 739 -42.68 -39.68 42.63
CA THR A 739 -44.08 -39.19 42.58
C THR A 739 -44.33 -38.55 41.18
N THR A 740 -45.46 -38.86 40.60
CA THR A 740 -45.95 -38.22 39.38
C THR A 740 -46.92 -37.12 39.79
N TYR A 741 -46.70 -35.94 39.27
CA TYR A 741 -47.47 -34.72 39.57
C TYR A 741 -48.33 -34.33 38.37
N ALA A 742 -49.46 -33.70 38.61
CA ALA A 742 -50.30 -33.19 37.54
C ALA A 742 -49.71 -31.89 36.97
N SER A 743 -49.68 -31.78 35.64
CA SER A 743 -49.10 -30.59 34.98
C SER A 743 -49.95 -29.31 35.22
N SER A 744 -51.24 -29.46 35.46
CA SER A 744 -52.21 -28.40 35.74
C SER A 744 -52.28 -27.98 37.20
N GLU A 745 -51.55 -28.62 38.10
CA GLU A 745 -51.52 -28.26 39.52
C GLU A 745 -50.26 -27.45 39.90
N LYS A 746 -50.43 -26.63 40.91
CA LYS A 746 -49.31 -25.82 41.44
C LYS A 746 -48.28 -26.74 42.13
N LEU A 747 -47.12 -26.87 41.55
CA LEU A 747 -46.01 -27.63 42.13
C LEU A 747 -45.23 -26.79 43.14
N PHE A 748 -45.06 -27.37 44.33
CA PHE A 748 -44.26 -26.76 45.38
C PHE A 748 -42.88 -27.39 45.40
N VAL A 749 -41.86 -26.52 45.42
CA VAL A 749 -40.46 -26.90 45.59
C VAL A 749 -40.12 -26.64 47.05
N ASP A 750 -39.76 -27.69 47.76
CA ASP A 750 -39.27 -27.61 49.15
C ASP A 750 -37.83 -28.05 49.22
N THR A 751 -36.99 -27.25 49.89
CA THR A 751 -35.54 -27.49 49.91
C THR A 751 -34.98 -27.35 51.34
N ALA A 752 -34.06 -28.25 51.67
CA ALA A 752 -33.20 -28.09 52.84
C ALA A 752 -31.83 -27.59 52.40
N VAL A 753 -31.44 -26.41 52.87
CA VAL A 753 -30.13 -25.81 52.59
C VAL A 753 -29.39 -25.63 53.88
N ILE A 754 -28.17 -26.21 53.92
CA ILE A 754 -27.25 -26.09 55.06
C ILE A 754 -25.98 -25.43 54.55
N SER A 755 -25.52 -24.38 55.21
CA SER A 755 -24.28 -23.68 54.84
C SER A 755 -23.55 -23.21 56.08
N ALA A 756 -22.22 -23.14 55.98
CA ALA A 756 -21.35 -22.55 57.02
C ALA A 756 -21.51 -21.02 57.08
N PHE A 757 -21.93 -20.40 55.99
CA PHE A 757 -22.22 -18.96 55.89
C PHE A 757 -23.70 -18.70 55.69
N MET A 758 -24.15 -17.50 55.94
CA MET A 758 -25.52 -17.08 55.70
C MET A 758 -25.85 -17.21 54.21
N ILE A 759 -26.98 -17.85 53.90
CA ILE A 759 -27.46 -17.95 52.52
C ILE A 759 -27.95 -16.59 52.06
N GLU A 760 -27.42 -16.12 50.93
CA GLU A 760 -27.86 -14.88 50.29
C GLU A 760 -29.16 -15.07 49.54
N HIS A 761 -29.22 -16.13 48.71
CA HIS A 761 -30.42 -16.53 47.96
C HIS A 761 -30.29 -17.97 47.45
N VAL A 762 -31.47 -18.52 47.09
CA VAL A 762 -31.57 -19.83 46.45
C VAL A 762 -32.35 -19.67 45.15
N ASP A 763 -31.77 -20.06 44.06
CA ASP A 763 -32.34 -19.97 42.71
C ASP A 763 -32.93 -21.30 42.28
N PHE A 764 -34.06 -21.23 41.58
CA PHE A 764 -34.82 -22.38 41.10
C PHE A 764 -34.89 -22.38 39.56
N PHE A 765 -34.63 -23.54 38.96
CA PHE A 765 -34.66 -23.71 37.51
C PHE A 765 -35.36 -25.01 37.16
N VAL A 766 -36.15 -25.00 36.06
CA VAL A 766 -36.73 -26.22 35.48
C VAL A 766 -36.24 -26.28 34.02
N ASN A 767 -35.65 -27.41 33.62
CA ASN A 767 -35.09 -27.63 32.27
C ASN A 767 -34.17 -26.47 31.83
N GLY A 768 -33.41 -25.91 32.78
CA GLY A 768 -32.50 -24.76 32.55
C GLY A 768 -33.20 -23.38 32.54
N VAL A 769 -34.53 -23.32 32.62
CA VAL A 769 -35.30 -22.06 32.68
C VAL A 769 -35.33 -21.56 34.13
N PHE A 770 -34.87 -20.32 34.36
CA PHE A 770 -34.94 -19.67 35.66
C PHE A 770 -36.39 -19.38 36.08
N LEU A 771 -36.78 -19.81 37.27
CA LEU A 771 -38.16 -19.63 37.80
C LEU A 771 -38.24 -18.45 38.78
N GLY A 772 -37.22 -18.30 39.63
CA GLY A 772 -37.20 -17.29 40.67
C GLY A 772 -36.20 -17.61 41.77
N SER A 773 -36.15 -16.74 42.80
CA SER A 773 -35.23 -16.84 43.94
C SER A 773 -35.97 -16.75 45.26
N ALA A 774 -35.55 -17.54 46.26
CA ALA A 774 -35.91 -17.37 47.68
C ALA A 774 -34.72 -16.74 48.45
N ARG A 775 -35.01 -15.71 49.29
CA ARG A 775 -33.96 -14.96 50.00
C ARG A 775 -34.06 -15.13 51.54
N SER A 776 -35.02 -15.94 52.01
CA SER A 776 -35.19 -16.23 53.45
C SER A 776 -35.76 -17.61 53.63
N THR A 777 -35.48 -18.20 54.78
CA THR A 777 -36.06 -19.50 55.20
C THR A 777 -37.57 -19.37 55.45
N PRO A 778 -38.36 -20.43 55.03
CA PRO A 778 -37.96 -21.61 54.29
C PRO A 778 -37.64 -21.26 52.84
N TYR A 779 -36.58 -21.89 52.27
CA TYR A 779 -36.21 -21.71 50.88
C TYR A 779 -37.10 -22.56 49.98
N THR A 780 -38.31 -22.07 49.76
CA THR A 780 -39.37 -22.77 48.98
C THR A 780 -39.73 -21.92 47.75
N PHE A 781 -40.20 -22.58 46.75
CA PHE A 781 -40.73 -21.95 45.54
C PHE A 781 -41.95 -22.68 45.03
N ALA A 782 -42.82 -22.02 44.29
CA ALA A 782 -43.96 -22.67 43.73
C ALA A 782 -44.26 -22.15 42.30
N PHE A 783 -44.52 -23.06 41.40
CA PHE A 783 -44.79 -22.73 40.00
C PHE A 783 -45.89 -23.60 39.40
N MET A 784 -46.42 -23.16 38.26
CA MET A 784 -47.37 -23.94 37.45
C MET A 784 -46.61 -24.56 36.29
N PRO A 785 -46.49 -25.90 36.19
CA PRO A 785 -45.75 -26.53 35.10
C PRO A 785 -46.30 -26.20 33.72
N ASP A 786 -47.60 -26.17 33.52
CA ASP A 786 -48.27 -25.85 32.27
C ASP A 786 -48.03 -24.40 31.77
N ALA A 787 -47.63 -23.51 32.65
CA ALA A 787 -47.26 -22.12 32.31
C ALA A 787 -45.84 -21.98 31.76
N LEU A 788 -45.02 -23.03 31.80
CA LEU A 788 -43.63 -23.00 31.39
C LEU A 788 -43.44 -23.56 29.98
N SER A 789 -42.62 -22.90 29.17
CA SER A 789 -42.21 -23.41 27.87
C SER A 789 -41.18 -24.53 28.02
N GLY A 790 -41.27 -25.59 27.23
CA GLY A 790 -40.30 -26.68 27.23
C GLY A 790 -40.47 -27.73 28.34
N ILE A 791 -41.65 -27.81 28.98
CA ILE A 791 -42.02 -28.87 29.91
C ILE A 791 -42.20 -30.18 29.13
N GLN A 792 -41.74 -31.26 29.74
CA GLN A 792 -41.77 -32.63 29.21
C GLN A 792 -42.38 -33.58 30.26
N THR A 793 -42.61 -34.84 29.89
CA THR A 793 -43.07 -35.87 30.84
C THR A 793 -42.07 -36.05 32.00
N ILE A 794 -40.77 -35.99 31.71
CA ILE A 794 -39.71 -36.00 32.73
C ILE A 794 -38.97 -34.67 32.66
N ASN A 795 -38.86 -33.95 33.76
CA ASN A 795 -38.26 -32.63 33.86
C ASN A 795 -37.13 -32.61 34.90
N GLU A 796 -36.13 -31.81 34.67
CA GLU A 796 -35.08 -31.55 35.62
C GLU A 796 -35.39 -30.30 36.45
N LEU A 797 -35.51 -30.48 37.75
CA LEU A 797 -35.50 -29.35 38.69
C LEU A 797 -34.07 -29.21 39.21
N ARG A 798 -33.49 -28.04 39.01
CA ARG A 798 -32.16 -27.64 39.53
C ARG A 798 -32.34 -26.49 40.52
N VAL A 799 -31.78 -26.63 41.70
CA VAL A 799 -31.81 -25.63 42.78
C VAL A 799 -30.37 -25.25 43.10
N VAL A 800 -30.05 -23.96 43.02
CA VAL A 800 -28.70 -23.47 43.32
C VAL A 800 -28.76 -22.53 44.53
N ALA A 801 -28.03 -22.86 45.57
CA ALA A 801 -27.87 -21.98 46.75
C ALA A 801 -26.58 -21.18 46.66
N TYR A 802 -26.67 -19.91 46.99
CA TYR A 802 -25.55 -18.97 47.09
C TYR A 802 -25.46 -18.45 48.50
N ASP A 803 -24.25 -18.43 49.07
CA ASP A 803 -24.01 -17.82 50.38
C ASP A 803 -23.31 -16.44 50.23
N VAL A 804 -23.27 -15.66 51.31
CA VAL A 804 -22.67 -14.33 51.33
C VAL A 804 -21.14 -14.31 51.15
N ALA A 805 -20.51 -15.47 51.21
CA ALA A 805 -19.10 -15.66 50.84
C ALA A 805 -18.94 -15.93 49.35
N GLY A 806 -20.00 -16.05 48.57
CA GLY A 806 -19.97 -16.34 47.14
C GLY A 806 -19.80 -17.86 46.82
N ASN A 807 -19.83 -18.75 47.81
CA ASN A 807 -19.88 -20.17 47.55
C ASN A 807 -21.24 -20.53 46.96
N ARG A 808 -21.24 -21.51 46.07
CA ARG A 808 -22.47 -22.05 45.50
C ARG A 808 -22.46 -23.57 45.45
N SER A 809 -23.61 -24.14 45.53
CA SER A 809 -23.83 -25.55 45.31
C SER A 809 -25.20 -25.81 44.74
N GLU A 810 -25.37 -26.89 44.05
CA GLU A 810 -26.64 -27.24 43.40
C GLU A 810 -27.14 -28.60 43.83
N GLY A 811 -28.46 -28.71 43.89
CA GLY A 811 -29.20 -29.98 43.97
C GLY A 811 -30.04 -30.17 42.72
N ILE A 812 -30.05 -31.38 42.20
CA ILE A 812 -30.81 -31.72 41.00
C ILE A 812 -31.71 -32.89 41.33
N VAL A 813 -32.97 -32.83 40.89
CA VAL A 813 -33.94 -33.94 40.92
C VAL A 813 -34.70 -34.01 39.62
N LEU A 814 -34.90 -35.21 39.12
CA LEU A 814 -35.82 -35.46 38.01
C LEU A 814 -37.20 -35.73 38.59
N PHE A 815 -38.24 -35.08 38.06
CA PHE A 815 -39.62 -35.29 38.44
C PHE A 815 -40.49 -35.55 37.21
N THR A 816 -41.54 -36.34 37.41
CA THR A 816 -42.43 -36.77 36.33
C THR A 816 -43.78 -36.05 36.42
N LEU A 817 -44.25 -35.59 35.25
CA LEU A 817 -45.59 -35.01 35.12
C LEU A 817 -46.54 -35.97 34.37
N SER A 818 -47.77 -36.04 34.83
CA SER A 818 -48.88 -36.66 34.08
C SER A 818 -49.53 -35.60 33.19
N ASP A 819 -50.21 -36.06 32.13
CA ASP A 819 -51.09 -35.26 31.24
C ASP A 819 -50.30 -34.19 30.41
N ILE A 820 -49.09 -34.52 29.91
CA ILE A 820 -48.38 -33.74 28.92
C ILE A 820 -48.51 -34.36 27.55
#